data_32f35ff6ebba537efb84495da1eab100
#
_entry.id   32f35ff6ebba537efb84495da1eab100
#
_cell.length_a   1.000
_cell.length_b   1.000
_cell.length_c   1.000
_cell.angle_alpha   90.00
_cell.angle_beta   90.00
_cell.angle_gamma   90.00
#
_symmetry.space_group_name_H-M   'P 1'
#
loop_
_entity.id
_entity.type
_entity.pdbx_description
1 polymer ?
#
loop_
_entity_poly.entity_id
_entity_poly.type
_entity_poly.pdbx_seq_one_letter_code
_entity_poly.pdbx_strand_id
1 'polypeptide(L)'
;MDAQAVSAALTPAALAPAIAKRLGLPPADVETALGLLAQGAQPAFIARHRGDRVKELRIEDLEQIQSAAAQAVGFELRRQQVAVELEQRGAAGPIIERELAAASHPLDLDDVRSFGKRKTRPAVARARIGGLTPLALALWQHGSDGDFSNAETIPSDLLAVPSRASLNKKRKRKRKKKVEAEVEAAPAPQASPEPSPEPSSEEAAEDGHASVDEVASTQDTPEPAASTEPAEPVAEPVTEAAVPDTETAAPGPDIPSFDGEALAAQVGADAVPDDAEAMAGAKTICADFVVEHPGVRRLLRRLVMTRGKLRTAVVPAKQDKAGRYSKFFDRAEVCSSMAPTNVLAIQRAERDGLLDVSVEVEADMLRDEVAKLLGVAETGAAAAALREAIDEAWAHGGLAKAISGGVRRQMKERADRAIIPNLCEALRPQLLAPAFGRRPVLCIDPGTQHGCRLVVLSAEGSLVAEDTVFPLQPKMQVPQAKARIAELCAEHGAALIVVVGSTGAREVEKLARAAVAESEAVSGIAVHTVDGDGVGSLAGSKTFKTEFPKADAATRRAVCAGRRVQDPLLALARADLRKLSLGQFQFDVDPEALRQALEQVVGTCIAKVGVDLSTVDADTLARVPGMSQALAKAVVAHRDGKEGGFRSRNELLEVPGMVGKAFEQAAGFVRVQGGEQPLDATPIHPERYAQVAEMARSLDTTVPELLGDAAKVDAIDPEAFLGKPGVSGEPLGPHGFSQIQAELRQPDRDPRPPFEVAAFHPDLGSFDDLTVGMELEGVITHLAGFGAFVDVGIAQEGLVHLSEMSHDYVAAAGDVVHIGQRIKGKVIEITPEKKRFALSMKAMTAAPERPARQRGDGPRRGDGPKDGRKGGKGKGKGKGGPRGGGPRKEKREEKVLGFRMDLSDLASRLGGKS
;
A
#
# COMPACT_ATOMS: atom_id res chain seq x y z
N MET A 1 9.25 24.63 19.96
CA MET A 1 10.31 23.60 19.70
C MET A 1 11.33 24.20 18.75
N ASP A 2 12.59 24.10 19.10
CA ASP A 2 13.69 24.73 18.36
C ASP A 2 13.91 23.99 17.02
N ALA A 3 14.02 24.72 15.91
CA ALA A 3 14.23 24.13 14.57
C ALA A 3 15.52 23.28 14.53
N GLN A 4 16.50 23.60 15.34
CA GLN A 4 17.74 22.83 15.50
C GLN A 4 17.51 21.47 16.17
N ALA A 5 16.64 21.40 17.19
CA ALA A 5 16.31 20.15 17.89
C ALA A 5 15.60 19.16 16.96
N VAL A 6 14.79 19.67 16.05
CA VAL A 6 14.07 18.85 15.06
C VAL A 6 15.00 18.36 13.97
N SER A 7 15.87 19.21 13.47
CA SER A 7 16.90 18.80 12.52
C SER A 7 17.80 17.69 13.09
N ALA A 8 18.14 17.77 14.39
CA ALA A 8 18.90 16.72 15.07
C ALA A 8 18.14 15.41 15.22
N ALA A 9 16.81 15.46 15.48
CA ALA A 9 15.96 14.27 15.61
C ALA A 9 15.71 13.52 14.26
N LEU A 10 15.96 14.18 13.13
CA LEU A 10 15.78 13.64 11.79
C LEU A 10 17.09 13.16 11.13
N THR A 11 18.19 13.12 11.87
CA THR A 11 19.44 12.57 11.36
C THR A 11 19.35 11.06 11.13
N PRO A 12 20.09 10.50 10.17
CA PRO A 12 20.19 9.07 9.96
C PRO A 12 20.46 8.27 11.24
N ALA A 13 21.42 8.74 12.06
CA ALA A 13 21.77 8.12 13.34
C ALA A 13 20.60 8.10 14.36
N ALA A 14 19.80 9.16 14.40
CA ALA A 14 18.65 9.25 15.31
C ALA A 14 17.47 8.36 14.87
N LEU A 15 17.26 8.21 13.55
CA LEU A 15 16.15 7.43 12.99
C LEU A 15 16.48 5.91 12.93
N ALA A 16 17.75 5.55 12.71
CA ALA A 16 18.16 4.17 12.45
C ALA A 16 17.72 3.15 13.53
N PRO A 17 17.88 3.40 14.87
CA PRO A 17 17.50 2.41 15.87
C PRO A 17 16.01 2.05 15.87
N ALA A 18 15.15 3.04 15.69
CA ALA A 18 13.69 2.84 15.68
C ALA A 18 13.23 2.10 14.40
N ILE A 19 13.79 2.46 13.25
CA ILE A 19 13.49 1.83 11.96
C ILE A 19 14.04 0.40 11.94
N ALA A 20 15.27 0.19 12.37
CA ALA A 20 15.91 -1.13 12.46
C ALA A 20 15.10 -2.09 13.34
N LYS A 21 14.69 -1.64 14.53
CA LYS A 21 13.83 -2.43 15.43
C LYS A 21 12.49 -2.79 14.79
N ARG A 22 11.89 -1.84 14.05
CA ARG A 22 10.60 -2.04 13.37
C ARG A 22 10.68 -3.05 12.24
N LEU A 23 11.78 -3.03 11.47
CA LEU A 23 11.97 -3.86 10.29
C LEU A 23 12.73 -5.17 10.58
N GLY A 24 13.30 -5.32 11.78
CA GLY A 24 14.12 -6.48 12.13
C GLY A 24 15.48 -6.51 11.45
N LEU A 25 16.02 -5.35 11.08
CA LEU A 25 17.28 -5.18 10.34
C LEU A 25 18.42 -4.73 11.26
N PRO A 26 19.71 -4.94 10.87
CA PRO A 26 20.84 -4.45 11.63
C PRO A 26 20.88 -2.91 11.68
N PRO A 27 21.01 -2.28 12.86
CA PRO A 27 20.96 -0.81 12.97
C PRO A 27 22.03 -0.08 12.17
N ALA A 28 23.26 -0.62 12.10
CA ALA A 28 24.37 0.00 11.37
C ALA A 28 24.13 0.03 9.84
N ASP A 29 23.52 -1.03 9.30
CA ASP A 29 23.21 -1.09 7.87
C ASP A 29 22.06 -0.16 7.52
N VAL A 30 21.05 -0.05 8.43
CA VAL A 30 19.96 0.92 8.31
C VAL A 30 20.47 2.35 8.39
N GLU A 31 21.41 2.67 9.27
CA GLU A 31 22.03 3.99 9.37
C GLU A 31 22.78 4.36 8.09
N THR A 32 23.57 3.42 7.56
CA THR A 32 24.30 3.60 6.30
C THR A 32 23.32 3.83 5.13
N ALA A 33 22.25 3.02 5.04
CA ALA A 33 21.22 3.19 4.03
C ALA A 33 20.52 4.55 4.13
N LEU A 34 20.15 5.00 5.34
CA LEU A 34 19.57 6.32 5.58
C LEU A 34 20.53 7.45 5.19
N GLY A 35 21.84 7.28 5.44
CA GLY A 35 22.87 8.22 5.01
C GLY A 35 22.94 8.39 3.49
N LEU A 36 22.88 7.28 2.75
CA LEU A 36 22.83 7.29 1.28
C LEU A 36 21.52 7.89 0.74
N LEU A 37 20.38 7.51 1.32
CA LEU A 37 19.07 8.08 0.97
C LEU A 37 19.01 9.59 1.24
N ALA A 38 19.58 10.06 2.35
CA ALA A 38 19.66 11.49 2.67
C ALA A 38 20.54 12.28 1.67
N GLN A 39 21.54 11.63 1.08
CA GLN A 39 22.34 12.18 -0.03
C GLN A 39 21.57 12.18 -1.35
N GLY A 40 20.34 11.64 -1.38
CA GLY A 40 19.44 11.57 -2.54
C GLY A 40 19.65 10.36 -3.42
N ALA A 41 20.37 9.33 -2.96
CA ALA A 41 20.46 8.06 -3.66
C ALA A 41 19.13 7.31 -3.58
N GLN A 42 18.71 6.69 -4.68
CA GLN A 42 17.48 5.91 -4.74
C GLN A 42 17.73 4.45 -4.30
N PRO A 43 16.73 3.74 -3.73
CA PRO A 43 16.89 2.34 -3.28
C PRO A 43 17.48 1.41 -4.33
N ALA A 44 17.00 1.48 -5.56
CA ALA A 44 17.49 0.65 -6.65
C ALA A 44 18.96 0.94 -7.00
N PHE A 45 19.38 2.21 -6.97
CA PHE A 45 20.77 2.60 -7.18
C PHE A 45 21.66 2.09 -6.04
N ILE A 46 21.21 2.23 -4.79
CA ILE A 46 21.95 1.75 -3.61
C ILE A 46 22.15 0.23 -3.71
N ALA A 47 21.07 -0.52 -3.94
CA ALA A 47 21.14 -1.98 -4.03
C ALA A 47 22.10 -2.46 -5.14
N ARG A 48 22.10 -1.78 -6.29
CA ARG A 48 22.89 -2.20 -7.45
C ARG A 48 24.33 -1.68 -7.43
N HIS A 49 24.53 -0.40 -7.14
CA HIS A 49 25.83 0.25 -7.32
C HIS A 49 26.53 0.63 -6.01
N ARG A 50 25.87 0.46 -4.88
CA ARG A 50 26.40 0.71 -3.52
C ARG A 50 26.14 -0.47 -2.57
N GLY A 51 25.84 -1.66 -3.11
CA GLY A 51 25.53 -2.87 -2.35
C GLY A 51 26.62 -3.24 -1.34
N ASP A 52 27.89 -3.07 -1.68
CA ASP A 52 29.01 -3.30 -0.79
C ASP A 52 28.97 -2.47 0.51
N ARG A 53 28.31 -1.29 0.49
CA ARG A 53 28.15 -0.41 1.66
C ARG A 53 27.02 -0.81 2.59
N VAL A 54 25.98 -1.41 2.03
CA VAL A 54 24.75 -1.80 2.77
C VAL A 54 24.67 -3.31 2.97
N LYS A 55 25.71 -4.02 2.64
CA LYS A 55 25.92 -5.46 2.80
C LYS A 55 24.73 -6.30 2.28
N GLU A 56 23.93 -6.89 3.17
CA GLU A 56 22.89 -7.84 2.82
C GLU A 56 21.51 -7.23 2.58
N LEU A 57 21.39 -5.88 2.59
CA LEU A 57 20.11 -5.24 2.35
C LEU A 57 19.68 -5.39 0.90
N ARG A 58 18.51 -6.00 0.71
CA ARG A 58 17.86 -6.10 -0.59
C ARG A 58 17.18 -4.79 -0.96
N ILE A 59 16.78 -4.66 -2.22
CA ILE A 59 16.07 -3.46 -2.69
C ILE A 59 14.76 -3.23 -1.91
N GLU A 60 14.04 -4.30 -1.58
CA GLU A 60 12.80 -4.26 -0.80
C GLU A 60 13.05 -3.73 0.62
N ASP A 61 14.16 -4.11 1.24
CA ASP A 61 14.56 -3.63 2.57
C ASP A 61 14.88 -2.12 2.53
N LEU A 62 15.59 -1.66 1.49
CA LEU A 62 15.91 -0.25 1.26
C LEU A 62 14.65 0.60 0.99
N GLU A 63 13.69 0.08 0.25
CA GLU A 63 12.39 0.70 0.02
C GLU A 63 11.58 0.83 1.31
N GLN A 64 11.58 -0.20 2.15
CA GLN A 64 10.95 -0.16 3.46
C GLN A 64 11.63 0.85 4.40
N ILE A 65 12.95 0.94 4.38
CA ILE A 65 13.72 1.93 5.13
C ILE A 65 13.35 3.34 4.66
N GLN A 66 13.33 3.58 3.35
CA GLN A 66 12.95 4.87 2.76
C GLN A 66 11.52 5.28 3.16
N SER A 67 10.57 4.35 3.04
CA SER A 67 9.17 4.59 3.42
C SER A 67 9.04 4.88 4.93
N ALA A 68 9.74 4.12 5.78
CA ALA A 68 9.74 4.32 7.22
C ALA A 68 10.35 5.67 7.61
N ALA A 69 11.44 6.09 6.95
CA ALA A 69 12.07 7.39 7.15
C ALA A 69 11.14 8.53 6.71
N ALA A 70 10.52 8.43 5.55
CA ALA A 70 9.56 9.42 5.06
C ALA A 70 8.36 9.57 6.01
N GLN A 71 7.84 8.46 6.56
CA GLN A 71 6.78 8.48 7.57
C GLN A 71 7.23 9.17 8.86
N ALA A 72 8.45 8.88 9.35
CA ALA A 72 8.99 9.50 10.55
C ALA A 72 9.22 11.01 10.37
N VAL A 73 9.79 11.41 9.24
CA VAL A 73 9.98 12.83 8.88
C VAL A 73 8.63 13.54 8.75
N GLY A 74 7.67 12.94 8.02
CA GLY A 74 6.33 13.49 7.85
C GLY A 74 5.57 13.64 9.17
N PHE A 75 5.73 12.70 10.09
CA PHE A 75 5.14 12.78 11.43
C PHE A 75 5.75 13.94 12.24
N GLU A 76 7.07 14.09 12.20
CA GLU A 76 7.77 15.15 12.92
C GLU A 76 7.43 16.55 12.39
N LEU A 77 7.40 16.70 11.06
CA LEU A 77 6.97 17.97 10.43
C LEU A 77 5.53 18.33 10.82
N ARG A 78 4.63 17.31 10.86
CA ARG A 78 3.26 17.53 11.32
C ARG A 78 3.20 17.93 12.80
N ARG A 79 4.05 17.32 13.65
CA ARG A 79 4.15 17.69 15.07
C ARG A 79 4.52 19.16 15.24
N GLN A 80 5.50 19.63 14.47
CA GLN A 80 5.89 21.04 14.45
C GLN A 80 4.79 21.96 13.96
N GLN A 81 4.14 21.62 12.85
CA GLN A 81 3.02 22.41 12.33
C GLN A 81 1.91 22.57 13.37
N VAL A 82 1.60 21.48 14.11
CA VAL A 82 0.61 21.51 15.18
C VAL A 82 1.08 22.40 16.34
N ALA A 83 2.37 22.33 16.72
CA ALA A 83 2.93 23.19 17.77
C ALA A 83 2.81 24.69 17.40
N VAL A 84 3.26 25.07 16.20
CA VAL A 84 3.15 26.44 15.69
C VAL A 84 1.70 26.92 15.60
N GLU A 85 0.79 26.07 15.11
CA GLU A 85 -0.64 26.41 15.05
C GLU A 85 -1.24 26.67 16.44
N LEU A 86 -0.80 25.93 17.46
CA LEU A 86 -1.27 26.10 18.84
C LEU A 86 -0.68 27.36 19.48
N GLU A 87 0.60 27.65 19.24
CA GLU A 87 1.24 28.92 19.67
C GLU A 87 0.52 30.13 19.09
N GLN A 88 0.27 30.13 17.77
CA GLN A 88 -0.46 31.23 17.10
C GLN A 88 -1.88 31.43 17.63
N ARG A 89 -2.45 30.41 18.25
CA ARG A 89 -3.80 30.46 18.86
C ARG A 89 -3.79 30.83 20.32
N GLY A 90 -2.63 31.01 20.95
CA GLY A 90 -2.51 31.22 22.38
C GLY A 90 -2.89 29.97 23.21
N ALA A 91 -2.93 28.79 22.60
CA ALA A 91 -3.29 27.53 23.23
C ALA A 91 -2.07 26.67 23.64
N ALA A 92 -0.87 27.23 23.57
CA ALA A 92 0.34 26.60 24.05
C ALA A 92 0.38 26.59 25.58
N GLY A 93 0.84 25.47 26.18
CA GLY A 93 0.99 25.32 27.62
C GLY A 93 1.55 23.96 28.01
N PRO A 94 1.90 23.72 29.28
CA PRO A 94 2.61 22.53 29.74
C PRO A 94 1.90 21.21 29.37
N ILE A 95 0.58 21.15 29.42
CA ILE A 95 -0.22 20.00 28.99
C ILE A 95 0.01 19.71 27.52
N ILE A 96 -0.08 20.72 26.66
CA ILE A 96 0.06 20.59 25.22
C ILE A 96 1.48 20.15 24.84
N GLU A 97 2.49 20.76 25.46
CA GLU A 97 3.89 20.41 25.23
C GLU A 97 4.17 18.95 25.61
N ARG A 98 3.70 18.51 26.79
CA ARG A 98 3.80 17.12 27.21
C ARG A 98 3.09 16.17 26.25
N GLU A 99 1.89 16.51 25.80
CA GLU A 99 1.10 15.67 24.90
C GLU A 99 1.68 15.62 23.48
N LEU A 100 2.25 16.73 22.99
CA LEU A 100 3.01 16.75 21.73
C LEU A 100 4.27 15.88 21.81
N ALA A 101 5.01 15.95 22.92
CA ALA A 101 6.19 15.10 23.13
C ALA A 101 5.82 13.60 23.23
N ALA A 102 4.69 13.29 23.85
CA ALA A 102 4.21 11.92 24.03
C ALA A 102 3.44 11.36 22.84
N ALA A 103 3.14 12.18 21.82
CA ALA A 103 2.44 11.74 20.61
C ALA A 103 3.30 10.74 19.83
N SER A 104 2.70 9.61 19.47
CA SER A 104 3.35 8.53 18.72
C SER A 104 2.58 8.10 17.45
N HIS A 105 1.40 8.68 17.26
CA HIS A 105 0.52 8.35 16.13
C HIS A 105 -0.12 9.64 15.58
N PRO A 106 -0.40 9.75 14.26
CA PRO A 106 -1.05 10.93 13.68
C PRO A 106 -2.35 11.35 14.37
N LEU A 107 -3.15 10.38 14.85
CA LEU A 107 -4.37 10.67 15.62
C LEU A 107 -4.10 11.37 16.96
N ASP A 108 -2.94 11.15 17.57
CA ASP A 108 -2.55 11.85 18.79
C ASP A 108 -2.33 13.33 18.49
N LEU A 109 -1.66 13.64 17.38
CA LEU A 109 -1.47 15.02 16.91
C LEU A 109 -2.79 15.69 16.52
N ASP A 110 -3.73 14.92 15.91
CA ASP A 110 -5.06 15.45 15.60
C ASP A 110 -5.85 15.79 16.86
N ASP A 111 -5.73 15.02 17.92
CA ASP A 111 -6.36 15.32 19.20
C ASP A 111 -5.75 16.54 19.86
N VAL A 112 -4.43 16.65 19.90
CA VAL A 112 -3.71 17.83 20.39
C VAL A 112 -4.12 19.07 19.59
N ARG A 113 -4.12 18.99 18.26
CA ARG A 113 -4.53 20.06 17.34
C ARG A 113 -5.97 20.51 17.56
N SER A 114 -6.87 19.58 17.91
CA SER A 114 -8.29 19.84 18.12
C SER A 114 -8.61 20.40 19.50
N PHE A 115 -7.66 20.43 20.43
CA PHE A 115 -7.82 20.95 21.77
C PHE A 115 -8.30 22.40 21.73
N GLY A 116 -9.37 22.71 22.46
CA GLY A 116 -9.98 24.03 22.47
C GLY A 116 -10.76 24.46 21.22
N LYS A 117 -10.77 23.64 20.12
CA LYS A 117 -11.52 23.95 18.87
C LYS A 117 -12.95 23.43 18.84
N ARG A 118 -13.32 22.57 19.76
CA ARG A 118 -14.61 21.90 19.71
C ARG A 118 -15.76 22.87 20.02
N LYS A 119 -16.89 22.62 19.42
CA LYS A 119 -18.13 23.34 19.77
C LYS A 119 -18.49 22.95 21.18
N THR A 120 -18.49 23.92 22.10
CA THR A 120 -18.95 23.73 23.46
C THR A 120 -20.37 23.19 23.47
N ARG A 121 -20.62 22.13 24.23
CA ARG A 121 -21.96 21.55 24.41
C ARG A 121 -22.90 22.60 24.99
N PRO A 122 -24.19 22.63 24.64
CA PRO A 122 -25.12 23.62 25.16
C PRO A 122 -25.24 23.62 26.70
N ALA A 123 -25.13 22.42 27.33
CA ALA A 123 -25.13 22.29 28.79
C ALA A 123 -23.90 22.96 29.42
N VAL A 124 -22.70 22.68 28.88
CA VAL A 124 -21.43 23.30 29.32
C VAL A 124 -21.47 24.80 29.13
N ALA A 125 -21.98 25.28 28.00
CA ALA A 125 -22.13 26.72 27.76
C ALA A 125 -23.07 27.41 28.77
N ARG A 126 -24.13 26.72 29.13
CA ARG A 126 -25.08 27.24 30.18
C ARG A 126 -24.40 27.29 31.55
N ALA A 127 -23.71 26.20 31.94
CA ALA A 127 -23.00 26.14 33.22
C ALA A 127 -21.92 27.23 33.34
N ARG A 128 -21.13 27.45 32.27
CA ARG A 128 -20.10 28.50 32.23
C ARG A 128 -20.69 29.91 32.28
N ILE A 129 -21.81 30.16 31.59
CA ILE A 129 -22.55 31.44 31.63
C ILE A 129 -23.18 31.66 33.01
N GLY A 130 -23.62 30.58 33.68
CA GLY A 130 -24.11 30.59 35.04
C GLY A 130 -23.03 30.79 36.12
N GLY A 131 -21.77 31.00 35.73
CA GLY A 131 -20.69 31.31 36.68
C GLY A 131 -20.12 30.09 37.41
N LEU A 132 -20.38 28.83 36.98
CA LEU A 132 -20.00 27.62 37.69
C LEU A 132 -18.56 27.16 37.41
N THR A 133 -17.78 27.94 36.66
CA THR A 133 -16.36 27.62 36.40
C THR A 133 -15.49 27.60 37.65
N PRO A 134 -15.62 28.54 38.64
CA PRO A 134 -14.83 28.46 39.88
C PRO A 134 -15.13 27.20 40.68
N LEU A 135 -16.40 26.74 40.75
CA LEU A 135 -16.77 25.51 41.42
C LEU A 135 -16.18 24.27 40.73
N ALA A 136 -16.11 24.23 39.38
CA ALA A 136 -15.46 23.16 38.63
C ALA A 136 -13.95 23.13 38.92
N LEU A 137 -13.30 24.29 39.06
CA LEU A 137 -11.90 24.39 39.44
C LEU A 137 -11.66 23.88 40.87
N ALA A 138 -12.53 24.27 41.82
CA ALA A 138 -12.42 23.77 43.18
C ALA A 138 -12.59 22.23 43.26
N LEU A 139 -13.47 21.63 42.47
CA LEU A 139 -13.58 20.19 42.37
C LEU A 139 -12.28 19.54 41.91
N TRP A 140 -11.55 20.12 40.95
CA TRP A 140 -10.25 19.64 40.52
C TRP A 140 -9.19 19.82 41.59
N GLN A 141 -9.11 20.99 42.26
CA GLN A 141 -8.15 21.27 43.29
C GLN A 141 -8.26 20.34 44.51
N HIS A 142 -9.48 20.02 44.93
CA HIS A 142 -9.72 19.17 46.10
C HIS A 142 -9.89 17.69 45.78
N GLY A 143 -10.11 17.37 44.51
CA GLY A 143 -10.33 15.99 44.06
C GLY A 143 -9.14 15.32 43.42
N SER A 144 -7.98 16.04 43.28
CA SER A 144 -6.77 15.48 42.70
C SER A 144 -5.58 15.53 43.65
N ASP A 145 -4.79 14.44 43.72
CA ASP A 145 -3.56 14.31 44.53
C ASP A 145 -2.30 14.86 43.81
N GLY A 146 -2.45 15.41 42.61
CA GLY A 146 -1.35 15.79 41.75
C GLY A 146 -1.18 17.27 41.55
N ASP A 147 -0.12 17.66 40.85
CA ASP A 147 0.36 18.99 40.45
C ASP A 147 -0.68 19.86 39.67
N PHE A 148 -1.96 19.49 39.66
CA PHE A 148 -3.07 20.29 39.17
C PHE A 148 -3.44 21.46 40.10
N SER A 149 -2.69 21.65 41.20
CA SER A 149 -2.79 22.82 42.10
C SER A 149 -2.54 24.14 41.38
N ASN A 150 -1.90 24.13 40.20
CA ASN A 150 -1.70 25.31 39.37
C ASN A 150 -2.90 25.46 38.42
N ALA A 151 -3.90 26.24 38.80
CA ALA A 151 -4.96 26.74 37.93
C ALA A 151 -4.42 27.41 36.64
N GLU A 152 -3.16 27.80 36.63
CA GLU A 152 -2.41 28.35 35.50
C GLU A 152 -2.19 27.33 34.36
N THR A 153 -2.32 26.01 34.61
CA THR A 153 -2.17 24.97 33.58
C THR A 153 -3.41 24.70 32.75
N ILE A 154 -4.57 25.20 33.13
CA ILE A 154 -5.78 25.14 32.32
C ILE A 154 -5.79 26.36 31.41
N PRO A 155 -5.75 26.23 30.06
CA PRO A 155 -5.78 27.38 29.17
C PRO A 155 -6.91 28.34 29.52
N SER A 156 -6.57 29.61 29.67
CA SER A 156 -7.52 30.67 30.02
C SER A 156 -8.75 30.68 29.09
N ASP A 157 -8.60 30.20 27.84
CA ASP A 157 -9.67 30.10 26.86
C ASP A 157 -10.69 28.99 27.16
N LEU A 158 -10.31 27.95 27.90
CA LEU A 158 -11.25 26.93 28.42
C LEU A 158 -12.07 27.47 29.60
N LEU A 159 -11.53 28.47 30.30
CA LEU A 159 -12.16 29.20 31.39
C LEU A 159 -12.89 30.46 30.90
N ALA A 160 -12.60 30.94 29.67
CA ALA A 160 -13.20 32.13 29.12
C ALA A 160 -14.70 31.93 28.91
N VAL A 161 -15.47 32.62 29.69
CA VAL A 161 -16.92 32.76 29.50
C VAL A 161 -17.16 33.45 28.15
N PRO A 162 -17.87 32.82 27.19
CA PRO A 162 -18.17 33.48 25.93
C PRO A 162 -18.97 34.75 26.27
N SER A 163 -18.43 35.95 25.97
CA SER A 163 -19.07 37.22 26.32
C SER A 163 -20.50 37.25 25.79
N ARG A 164 -21.44 37.75 26.61
CA ARG A 164 -22.86 37.95 26.25
C ARG A 164 -23.03 38.65 24.87
N ALA A 165 -22.07 39.43 24.44
CA ALA A 165 -22.03 40.10 23.14
C ALA A 165 -21.77 39.13 21.97
N SER A 166 -20.98 38.06 22.14
CA SER A 166 -20.72 37.06 21.09
C SER A 166 -21.91 36.12 20.86
N LEU A 167 -22.64 35.80 21.89
CA LEU A 167 -23.86 34.99 21.81
C LEU A 167 -25.03 35.76 21.16
N ASN A 168 -25.14 37.05 21.43
CA ASN A 168 -26.13 37.91 20.78
C ASN A 168 -25.81 38.15 19.29
N LYS A 169 -24.55 38.24 18.87
CA LYS A 169 -24.15 38.28 17.46
C LYS A 169 -24.50 36.98 16.72
N LYS A 170 -24.31 35.81 17.35
CA LYS A 170 -24.68 34.51 16.77
C LYS A 170 -26.18 34.32 16.68
N ARG A 171 -26.98 34.77 17.70
CA ARG A 171 -28.44 34.77 17.67
C ARG A 171 -28.99 35.71 16.58
N LYS A 172 -28.45 36.93 16.43
CA LYS A 172 -28.81 37.84 15.34
C LYS A 172 -28.49 37.28 13.96
N ARG A 173 -27.29 36.61 13.74
CA ARG A 173 -26.95 35.95 12.49
C ARG A 173 -27.87 34.74 12.19
N LYS A 174 -28.20 33.90 13.19
CA LYS A 174 -29.13 32.80 13.02
C LYS A 174 -30.54 33.25 12.71
N ARG A 175 -31.00 34.33 13.36
CA ARG A 175 -32.32 34.94 13.10
C ARG A 175 -32.37 35.61 11.71
N LYS A 176 -31.27 36.26 11.28
CA LYS A 176 -31.17 36.84 9.93
C LYS A 176 -31.16 35.75 8.84
N LYS A 177 -30.41 34.65 9.03
CA LYS A 177 -30.45 33.50 8.10
C LYS A 177 -31.77 32.77 8.08
N LYS A 178 -32.52 32.71 9.21
CA LYS A 178 -33.86 32.11 9.25
C LYS A 178 -34.90 32.99 8.55
N VAL A 179 -34.80 34.32 8.70
CA VAL A 179 -35.65 35.28 8.00
C VAL A 179 -35.31 35.34 6.50
N GLU A 180 -34.05 35.25 6.11
CA GLU A 180 -33.67 35.14 4.69
C GLU A 180 -34.15 33.83 4.06
N ALA A 181 -34.12 32.71 4.78
CA ALA A 181 -34.64 31.41 4.32
C ALA A 181 -36.19 31.35 4.30
N GLU A 182 -36.88 32.11 5.19
CA GLU A 182 -38.33 32.24 5.18
C GLU A 182 -38.82 33.23 4.09
N VAL A 183 -38.01 34.20 3.70
CA VAL A 183 -38.28 35.11 2.55
C VAL A 183 -38.06 34.43 1.21
N GLU A 184 -37.10 33.49 1.12
CA GLU A 184 -36.87 32.69 -0.07
C GLU A 184 -37.88 31.54 -0.23
N ALA A 185 -38.61 31.19 0.83
CA ALA A 185 -39.62 30.13 0.82
C ALA A 185 -41.09 30.65 0.71
N ALA A 186 -41.30 31.96 0.49
CA ALA A 186 -42.64 32.49 0.25
C ALA A 186 -43.04 32.26 -1.21
N PRO A 187 -44.19 31.59 -1.47
CA PRO A 187 -44.64 31.34 -2.83
C PRO A 187 -45.06 32.64 -3.54
N ALA A 188 -44.55 32.79 -4.77
CA ALA A 188 -44.96 33.85 -5.66
C ALA A 188 -46.48 33.76 -5.98
N PRO A 189 -47.19 34.88 -6.18
CA PRO A 189 -48.63 34.86 -6.43
C PRO A 189 -48.96 34.22 -7.78
N GLN A 190 -49.88 33.28 -7.75
CA GLN A 190 -50.45 32.56 -8.86
C GLN A 190 -51.17 33.55 -9.83
N ALA A 191 -50.69 33.57 -11.07
CA ALA A 191 -51.46 34.11 -12.17
C ALA A 191 -52.26 32.98 -12.85
N SER A 192 -53.54 33.21 -13.06
CA SER A 192 -54.51 32.28 -13.63
C SER A 192 -54.22 31.91 -15.09
N PRO A 193 -54.74 30.79 -15.61
CA PRO A 193 -54.35 30.18 -16.88
C PRO A 193 -55.19 30.68 -18.04
N GLU A 194 -54.58 30.78 -19.20
CA GLU A 194 -55.22 30.75 -20.53
C GLU A 194 -54.58 29.70 -21.41
N PRO A 195 -55.32 29.17 -22.40
CA PRO A 195 -55.24 27.78 -22.81
C PRO A 195 -54.32 27.49 -23.99
N SER A 196 -53.96 26.22 -24.07
CA SER A 196 -53.16 25.58 -25.14
C SER A 196 -53.83 25.66 -26.51
N PRO A 197 -53.06 25.53 -27.56
CA PRO A 197 -53.35 24.49 -28.54
C PRO A 197 -52.12 23.61 -28.87
N GLU A 198 -52.43 22.36 -29.08
CA GLU A 198 -51.62 21.29 -29.62
C GLU A 198 -51.41 21.38 -31.16
N PRO A 199 -50.79 20.36 -31.79
CA PRO A 199 -49.42 20.41 -32.30
C PRO A 199 -49.36 20.32 -33.86
N SER A 200 -48.22 20.59 -34.42
CA SER A 200 -47.91 20.06 -35.74
C SER A 200 -46.41 19.96 -36.01
N SER A 201 -46.12 18.82 -36.45
CA SER A 201 -45.05 18.15 -37.14
C SER A 201 -44.15 18.98 -38.08
N GLU A 202 -43.02 18.39 -38.31
CA GLU A 202 -42.18 18.30 -39.50
C GLU A 202 -40.97 19.22 -39.64
N GLU A 203 -39.85 18.51 -39.69
CA GLU A 203 -38.81 18.46 -40.72
C GLU A 203 -37.78 19.59 -40.87
N ALA A 204 -36.56 19.06 -40.82
CA ALA A 204 -35.45 19.21 -41.74
C ALA A 204 -34.59 20.48 -41.77
N ALA A 205 -33.36 20.16 -41.63
CA ALA A 205 -32.22 20.53 -42.48
C ALA A 205 -31.53 21.92 -42.35
N GLU A 206 -30.25 21.74 -42.22
CA GLU A 206 -29.15 22.40 -42.92
C GLU A 206 -28.59 23.75 -42.47
N ASP A 207 -27.34 23.64 -42.27
CA ASP A 207 -26.22 24.49 -42.75
C ASP A 207 -25.95 25.88 -42.16
N GLY A 208 -24.72 25.99 -41.83
CA GLY A 208 -23.96 27.11 -42.31
C GLY A 208 -23.16 27.96 -41.33
N HIS A 209 -21.95 27.60 -41.31
CA HIS A 209 -20.76 28.48 -41.43
C HIS A 209 -20.59 29.80 -40.65
N ALA A 210 -19.42 29.82 -40.10
CA ALA A 210 -18.34 30.81 -40.24
C ALA A 210 -18.26 31.89 -39.17
N SER A 211 -17.18 31.80 -38.46
CA SER A 211 -15.91 32.56 -38.56
C SER A 211 -15.83 33.86 -37.79
N VAL A 212 -14.82 33.87 -37.05
CA VAL A 212 -13.60 34.70 -37.03
C VAL A 212 -13.63 36.00 -36.22
N ASP A 213 -12.54 36.19 -35.62
CA ASP A 213 -11.70 37.34 -35.19
C ASP A 213 -11.88 37.75 -33.72
N GLU A 214 -10.86 37.58 -32.95
CA GLU A 214 -9.51 38.22 -32.86
C GLU A 214 -9.52 39.54 -32.09
N VAL A 215 -8.44 39.70 -31.31
CA VAL A 215 -7.74 40.88 -30.80
C VAL A 215 -7.90 41.09 -29.27
N ALA A 216 -6.94 40.73 -28.49
CA ALA A 216 -5.62 41.24 -28.13
C ALA A 216 -5.61 42.33 -27.07
N SER A 217 -4.73 42.06 -26.11
CA SER A 217 -3.86 42.99 -25.36
C SER A 217 -4.53 43.91 -24.34
N THR A 218 -3.95 44.21 -23.20
CA THR A 218 -2.62 44.49 -22.71
C THR A 218 -2.64 44.60 -21.19
N GLN A 219 -1.61 44.11 -20.57
CA GLN A 219 -0.74 44.69 -19.54
C GLN A 219 -1.31 45.81 -18.65
N ASP A 220 -1.16 45.61 -17.31
CA ASP A 220 -0.19 46.42 -16.54
C ASP A 220 -0.12 45.99 -15.08
N THR A 221 1.09 45.65 -14.68
CA THR A 221 1.59 45.72 -13.32
C THR A 221 1.96 47.15 -13.01
N PRO A 222 1.95 47.58 -11.73
CA PRO A 222 3.24 47.88 -11.10
C PRO A 222 3.37 47.51 -9.60
N GLU A 223 4.55 47.09 -9.24
CA GLU A 223 5.25 47.28 -8.00
C GLU A 223 6.01 48.62 -8.08
N PRO A 224 6.77 49.04 -7.06
CA PRO A 224 6.69 49.08 -5.58
C PRO A 224 6.99 50.47 -4.96
N ALA A 225 6.97 50.57 -3.62
CA ALA A 225 7.87 51.43 -2.83
C ALA A 225 7.54 51.29 -1.33
N ALA A 226 8.39 50.86 -0.52
CA ALA A 226 9.53 51.29 0.27
C ALA A 226 9.24 52.35 1.38
N SER A 227 9.74 51.95 2.58
CA SER A 227 10.20 52.77 3.70
C SER A 227 9.16 53.41 4.63
N THR A 228 9.20 53.13 5.92
CA THR A 228 10.13 53.67 6.89
C THR A 228 9.79 53.16 8.31
N GLU A 229 10.79 52.69 9.03
CA GLU A 229 10.82 52.73 10.50
C GLU A 229 10.89 54.19 11.00
N PRO A 230 10.55 54.54 12.28
CA PRO A 230 11.41 54.18 13.40
C PRO A 230 10.76 54.11 14.82
N ALA A 231 11.59 53.59 15.74
CA ALA A 231 11.88 53.98 17.12
C ALA A 231 11.05 53.40 18.27
N GLU A 232 11.79 52.64 19.07
CA GLU A 232 11.58 52.39 20.52
C GLU A 232 11.48 53.67 21.35
N PRO A 233 10.95 53.56 22.57
CA PRO A 233 11.86 53.73 23.71
C PRO A 233 11.61 52.78 24.91
N VAL A 234 12.74 52.26 25.41
CA VAL A 234 13.38 52.39 26.73
C VAL A 234 12.57 52.00 27.98
N ALA A 235 13.18 51.02 28.64
CA ALA A 235 12.88 50.51 29.98
C ALA A 235 13.20 51.50 31.09
N GLU A 236 12.57 51.31 32.23
CA GLU A 236 13.25 51.39 33.55
C GLU A 236 12.48 50.62 34.65
N PRO A 237 13.13 50.20 35.74
CA PRO A 237 12.84 49.03 36.54
C PRO A 237 12.15 49.37 37.88
N VAL A 238 11.43 48.39 38.45
CA VAL A 238 11.00 48.49 39.88
C VAL A 238 11.29 47.18 40.62
N THR A 239 12.19 47.34 41.47
CA THR A 239 12.60 46.77 42.77
C THR A 239 11.82 45.60 43.39
N GLU A 240 12.64 44.65 43.82
CA GLU A 240 12.49 43.67 44.87
C GLU A 240 11.78 44.14 46.15
N ALA A 241 10.91 43.29 46.69
CA ALA A 241 10.57 43.33 48.14
C ALA A 241 10.26 41.95 48.67
N ALA A 242 10.92 41.65 49.72
CA ALA A 242 11.15 40.59 50.65
C ALA A 242 9.97 39.66 50.99
N VAL A 243 10.37 38.39 51.19
CA VAL A 243 9.64 37.29 51.84
C VAL A 243 9.62 37.53 53.37
N PRO A 244 8.58 37.09 54.08
CA PRO A 244 8.80 36.49 55.39
C PRO A 244 8.22 35.08 55.49
N ASP A 245 9.10 34.21 55.99
CA ASP A 245 8.78 32.89 56.55
C ASP A 245 7.76 32.96 57.66
N THR A 246 6.77 32.02 57.65
CA THR A 246 6.28 31.41 58.89
C THR A 246 5.58 30.08 58.56
N GLU A 247 6.20 28.99 59.03
CA GLU A 247 5.60 27.68 59.25
C GLU A 247 4.42 27.78 60.21
N THR A 248 3.30 27.20 59.85
CA THR A 248 2.35 26.57 60.78
C THR A 248 1.54 25.51 60.04
N ALA A 249 1.55 24.33 60.57
CA ALA A 249 0.83 23.14 60.10
C ALA A 249 -0.68 23.42 59.99
N ALA A 250 -1.26 23.16 58.83
CA ALA A 250 -2.68 23.28 58.55
C ALA A 250 -3.42 21.98 58.88
N PRO A 251 -4.66 22.03 59.42
CA PRO A 251 -5.55 20.90 59.52
C PRO A 251 -6.02 20.45 58.12
N GLY A 252 -6.38 19.18 57.98
CA GLY A 252 -6.78 18.57 56.71
C GLY A 252 -7.92 19.28 55.99
N PRO A 253 -8.04 19.15 54.69
CA PRO A 253 -8.94 19.97 53.90
C PRO A 253 -10.41 19.68 54.19
N ASP A 254 -11.03 20.59 54.91
CA ASP A 254 -12.50 20.70 54.89
C ASP A 254 -12.94 21.10 53.48
N ILE A 255 -13.91 20.34 52.93
CA ILE A 255 -14.57 20.73 51.69
C ILE A 255 -15.13 22.10 51.91
N PRO A 256 -14.76 23.14 51.11
CA PRO A 256 -15.39 24.43 51.24
C PRO A 256 -16.89 24.28 51.08
N SER A 257 -17.66 24.65 52.10
CA SER A 257 -19.11 24.78 51.98
C SER A 257 -19.38 25.75 50.81
N PHE A 258 -20.23 25.32 49.90
CA PHE A 258 -20.66 26.16 48.78
C PHE A 258 -21.31 27.41 49.38
N ASP A 259 -20.72 28.59 49.21
CA ASP A 259 -21.28 29.87 49.57
C ASP A 259 -22.07 30.42 48.40
N GLY A 260 -23.37 30.10 48.38
CA GLY A 260 -24.29 30.56 47.36
C GLY A 260 -24.46 32.10 47.35
N GLU A 261 -24.27 32.79 48.50
CA GLU A 261 -24.37 34.26 48.57
C GLU A 261 -23.16 34.96 47.92
N ALA A 262 -21.95 34.40 48.11
CA ALA A 262 -20.74 34.93 47.48
C ALA A 262 -20.77 34.75 45.95
N LEU A 263 -21.31 33.63 45.46
CA LEU A 263 -21.49 33.38 44.03
C LEU A 263 -22.61 34.24 43.43
N ALA A 264 -23.71 34.44 44.16
CA ALA A 264 -24.85 35.35 43.82
C ALA A 264 -24.37 36.79 43.61
N ALA A 265 -23.44 37.23 44.46
CA ALA A 265 -22.86 38.56 44.35
C ALA A 265 -22.01 38.76 43.09
N GLN A 266 -21.39 37.68 42.58
CA GLN A 266 -20.55 37.69 41.36
C GLN A 266 -21.35 37.56 40.06
N VAL A 267 -22.53 36.85 40.09
CA VAL A 267 -23.25 36.42 38.85
C VAL A 267 -24.56 37.24 38.63
N GLY A 268 -25.04 37.95 39.63
CA GLY A 268 -26.32 38.71 39.62
C GLY A 268 -27.51 37.83 40.06
N ALA A 269 -28.38 38.40 40.91
CA ALA A 269 -29.36 37.70 41.72
C ALA A 269 -30.46 36.85 41.01
N ASP A 270 -30.54 36.89 39.67
CA ASP A 270 -31.61 36.23 38.91
C ASP A 270 -31.24 34.85 38.33
N ALA A 271 -30.09 34.26 38.67
CA ALA A 271 -29.59 33.06 37.98
C ALA A 271 -28.79 32.05 38.82
N VAL A 272 -28.94 32.05 40.15
CA VAL A 272 -28.23 31.09 41.03
C VAL A 272 -29.02 29.78 41.05
N PRO A 273 -28.46 28.69 40.48
CA PRO A 273 -29.04 27.35 40.62
C PRO A 273 -28.95 26.89 42.08
N ASP A 274 -29.82 25.97 42.49
CA ASP A 274 -29.67 25.31 43.78
C ASP A 274 -28.34 24.55 43.86
N ASP A 275 -27.90 24.13 45.04
CA ASP A 275 -26.62 23.45 45.25
C ASP A 275 -26.45 22.19 44.39
N ALA A 276 -27.52 21.46 44.12
CA ALA A 276 -27.54 20.26 43.31
C ALA A 276 -27.36 20.60 41.81
N GLU A 277 -28.03 21.63 41.31
CA GLU A 277 -27.87 22.12 39.93
C GLU A 277 -26.50 22.76 39.72
N ALA A 278 -25.95 23.46 40.70
CA ALA A 278 -24.63 24.03 40.67
C ALA A 278 -23.55 22.93 40.57
N MET A 279 -23.68 21.91 41.42
CA MET A 279 -22.79 20.75 41.39
C MET A 279 -22.88 19.96 40.06
N ALA A 280 -24.09 19.74 39.54
CA ALA A 280 -24.29 19.11 38.23
C ALA A 280 -23.68 19.93 37.09
N GLY A 281 -23.81 21.26 37.12
CA GLY A 281 -23.20 22.16 36.16
C GLY A 281 -21.66 22.13 36.21
N ALA A 282 -21.09 22.13 37.42
CA ALA A 282 -19.64 22.02 37.62
C ALA A 282 -19.10 20.67 37.11
N LYS A 283 -19.75 19.55 37.41
CA LYS A 283 -19.40 18.22 36.86
C LYS A 283 -19.45 18.20 35.34
N THR A 284 -20.46 18.82 34.73
CA THR A 284 -20.55 18.92 33.26
C THR A 284 -19.40 19.71 32.64
N ILE A 285 -18.89 20.77 33.33
CA ILE A 285 -17.66 21.49 32.90
C ILE A 285 -16.43 20.58 33.02
N CYS A 286 -16.28 19.85 34.13
CA CYS A 286 -15.21 18.87 34.32
C CYS A 286 -15.25 17.76 33.26
N ALA A 287 -16.41 17.26 32.93
CA ALA A 287 -16.60 16.26 31.87
C ALA A 287 -16.17 16.77 30.48
N ASP A 288 -16.45 18.07 30.18
CA ASP A 288 -16.01 18.68 28.93
C ASP A 288 -14.48 18.74 28.82
N PHE A 289 -13.81 19.07 29.92
CA PHE A 289 -12.34 19.05 30.00
C PHE A 289 -11.80 17.61 29.74
N VAL A 290 -12.37 16.58 30.35
CA VAL A 290 -12.00 15.18 30.13
C VAL A 290 -12.17 14.80 28.66
N VAL A 291 -13.26 15.19 28.01
CA VAL A 291 -13.53 14.93 26.58
C VAL A 291 -12.46 15.56 25.68
N GLU A 292 -12.01 16.76 26.03
CA GLU A 292 -11.06 17.52 25.21
C GLU A 292 -9.60 17.15 25.48
N HIS A 293 -9.28 16.59 26.65
CA HIS A 293 -7.91 16.30 27.06
C HIS A 293 -7.21 15.29 26.13
N PRO A 294 -6.12 15.69 25.41
CA PRO A 294 -5.51 14.82 24.40
C PRO A 294 -4.91 13.55 24.99
N GLY A 295 -4.29 13.64 26.19
CA GLY A 295 -3.73 12.52 26.90
C GLY A 295 -4.78 11.45 27.27
N VAL A 296 -5.98 11.88 27.70
CA VAL A 296 -7.11 10.99 27.95
C VAL A 296 -7.52 10.27 26.67
N ARG A 297 -7.63 10.98 25.57
CA ARG A 297 -8.02 10.39 24.28
C ARG A 297 -6.98 9.39 23.78
N ARG A 298 -5.70 9.70 23.92
CA ARG A 298 -4.59 8.78 23.58
C ARG A 298 -4.63 7.52 24.46
N LEU A 299 -4.76 7.68 25.80
CA LEU A 299 -4.90 6.57 26.74
C LEU A 299 -6.07 5.67 26.37
N LEU A 300 -7.26 6.26 26.20
CA LEU A 300 -8.48 5.52 25.87
C LEU A 300 -8.36 4.76 24.55
N ARG A 301 -7.79 5.36 23.49
CA ARG A 301 -7.56 4.64 22.23
C ARG A 301 -6.66 3.42 22.44
N ARG A 302 -5.59 3.55 23.22
CA ARG A 302 -4.68 2.43 23.53
C ARG A 302 -5.39 1.33 24.30
N LEU A 303 -6.15 1.69 25.34
CA LEU A 303 -6.89 0.73 26.15
C LEU A 303 -7.98 0.00 25.34
N VAL A 304 -8.77 0.75 24.58
CA VAL A 304 -9.83 0.17 23.73
C VAL A 304 -9.21 -0.70 22.61
N MET A 305 -8.08 -0.30 22.03
CA MET A 305 -7.38 -1.15 21.07
C MET A 305 -6.92 -2.49 21.69
N THR A 306 -6.41 -2.47 22.92
CA THR A 306 -5.81 -3.65 23.54
C THR A 306 -6.80 -4.53 24.29
N ARG A 307 -7.86 -3.97 24.87
CA ARG A 307 -8.84 -4.66 25.72
C ARG A 307 -10.27 -4.63 25.16
N GLY A 308 -10.58 -3.63 24.33
CA GLY A 308 -11.89 -3.50 23.71
C GLY A 308 -12.12 -4.57 22.64
N LYS A 309 -13.40 -4.93 22.45
CA LYS A 309 -13.82 -5.93 21.47
C LYS A 309 -14.58 -5.26 20.33
N LEU A 310 -14.23 -5.57 19.11
CA LEU A 310 -15.05 -5.26 17.94
C LEU A 310 -16.16 -6.30 17.89
N ARG A 311 -17.41 -5.84 18.03
CA ARG A 311 -18.60 -6.67 17.89
C ARG A 311 -19.24 -6.46 16.56
N THR A 312 -19.66 -7.54 15.94
CA THR A 312 -20.40 -7.54 14.68
C THR A 312 -21.74 -8.25 14.87
N ALA A 313 -22.80 -7.69 14.33
CA ALA A 313 -24.12 -8.29 14.29
C ALA A 313 -24.64 -8.25 12.84
N VAL A 314 -25.36 -9.28 12.42
CA VAL A 314 -26.01 -9.28 11.10
C VAL A 314 -27.22 -8.35 11.11
N VAL A 315 -27.40 -7.58 10.03
CA VAL A 315 -28.62 -6.79 9.83
C VAL A 315 -29.75 -7.76 9.49
N PRO A 316 -30.77 -7.94 10.35
CA PRO A 316 -31.78 -9.02 10.20
C PRO A 316 -32.47 -9.04 8.83
N ALA A 317 -32.80 -7.87 8.30
CA ALA A 317 -33.46 -7.72 7.00
C ALA A 317 -32.59 -8.14 5.79
N LYS A 318 -31.28 -8.39 6.00
CA LYS A 318 -30.31 -8.72 4.94
C LYS A 318 -29.55 -10.03 5.19
N GLN A 319 -30.01 -10.85 6.13
CA GLN A 319 -29.32 -12.08 6.53
C GLN A 319 -29.04 -13.02 5.35
N ASP A 320 -30.00 -13.20 4.45
CA ASP A 320 -29.85 -14.06 3.26
C ASP A 320 -28.73 -13.57 2.33
N LYS A 321 -28.60 -12.25 2.16
CA LYS A 321 -27.55 -11.64 1.34
C LYS A 321 -26.18 -11.64 2.01
N ALA A 322 -26.17 -11.74 3.35
CA ALA A 322 -24.96 -11.72 4.16
C ALA A 322 -24.30 -13.11 4.33
N GLY A 323 -24.82 -14.17 3.71
CA GLY A 323 -24.34 -15.56 3.90
C GLY A 323 -22.83 -15.74 3.76
N ARG A 324 -22.19 -15.03 2.83
CA ARG A 324 -20.70 -15.04 2.66
C ARG A 324 -19.93 -14.49 3.88
N TYR A 325 -20.60 -13.73 4.76
CA TYR A 325 -20.04 -13.16 5.98
C TYR A 325 -20.49 -13.90 7.24
N SER A 326 -21.12 -15.08 7.13
CA SER A 326 -21.68 -15.86 8.24
C SER A 326 -20.71 -16.06 9.40
N LYS A 327 -19.40 -16.19 9.11
CA LYS A 327 -18.36 -16.31 10.13
C LYS A 327 -18.22 -15.07 11.06
N PHE A 328 -18.86 -13.95 10.69
CA PHE A 328 -18.86 -12.71 11.45
C PHE A 328 -20.20 -12.41 12.10
N PHE A 329 -21.19 -13.30 12.01
CA PHE A 329 -22.48 -13.09 12.68
C PHE A 329 -22.30 -13.21 14.19
N ASP A 330 -22.79 -12.22 14.92
CA ASP A 330 -22.77 -12.14 16.39
C ASP A 330 -21.39 -12.48 17.02
N ARG A 331 -20.34 -12.00 16.38
CA ARG A 331 -18.97 -12.22 16.83
C ARG A 331 -18.44 -11.01 17.59
N ALA A 332 -17.68 -11.27 18.65
CA ALA A 332 -16.88 -10.27 19.37
C ALA A 332 -15.44 -10.74 19.46
N GLU A 333 -14.50 -9.89 19.02
CA GLU A 333 -13.07 -10.19 19.01
C GLU A 333 -12.27 -8.97 19.44
N VAL A 334 -11.19 -9.18 20.21
CA VAL A 334 -10.34 -8.08 20.68
C VAL A 334 -9.75 -7.32 19.50
N CYS A 335 -9.85 -5.99 19.53
CA CYS A 335 -9.45 -5.12 18.40
C CYS A 335 -7.99 -5.33 17.97
N SER A 336 -7.07 -5.52 18.94
CA SER A 336 -5.64 -5.72 18.66
C SER A 336 -5.30 -7.08 18.06
N SER A 337 -6.07 -8.13 18.33
CA SER A 337 -5.81 -9.50 17.86
C SER A 337 -6.50 -9.85 16.56
N MET A 338 -7.47 -9.02 16.11
CA MET A 338 -8.21 -9.29 14.90
C MET A 338 -7.31 -9.32 13.67
N ALA A 339 -7.44 -10.38 12.86
CA ALA A 339 -6.66 -10.56 11.64
C ALA A 339 -6.93 -9.44 10.62
N PRO A 340 -5.92 -8.93 9.92
CA PRO A 340 -6.04 -7.87 8.92
C PRO A 340 -7.13 -8.12 7.87
N THR A 341 -7.21 -9.34 7.35
CA THR A 341 -8.22 -9.77 6.37
C THR A 341 -9.64 -9.71 6.93
N ASN A 342 -9.84 -10.03 8.22
CA ASN A 342 -11.13 -9.94 8.87
C ASN A 342 -11.56 -8.48 9.03
N VAL A 343 -10.63 -7.58 9.39
CA VAL A 343 -10.91 -6.13 9.48
C VAL A 343 -11.45 -5.61 8.16
N LEU A 344 -10.79 -5.89 7.04
CA LEU A 344 -11.23 -5.42 5.71
C LEU A 344 -12.56 -6.06 5.28
N ALA A 345 -12.74 -7.36 5.55
CA ALA A 345 -13.98 -8.06 5.22
C ALA A 345 -15.18 -7.50 6.01
N ILE A 346 -15.01 -7.23 7.31
CA ILE A 346 -16.04 -6.62 8.18
C ILE A 346 -16.37 -5.21 7.68
N GLN A 347 -15.38 -4.38 7.38
CA GLN A 347 -15.61 -3.03 6.86
C GLN A 347 -16.34 -3.03 5.52
N ARG A 348 -16.02 -3.98 4.62
CA ARG A 348 -16.76 -4.18 3.37
C ARG A 348 -18.22 -4.53 3.65
N ALA A 349 -18.46 -5.50 4.53
CA ALA A 349 -19.80 -5.96 4.88
C ALA A 349 -20.63 -4.84 5.53
N GLU A 350 -20.01 -4.01 6.37
CA GLU A 350 -20.64 -2.83 6.98
C GLU A 350 -20.97 -1.75 5.92
N ARG A 351 -20.03 -1.44 5.03
CA ARG A 351 -20.25 -0.49 3.92
C ARG A 351 -21.41 -0.94 3.00
N ASP A 352 -21.52 -2.26 2.78
CA ASP A 352 -22.62 -2.87 2.02
C ASP A 352 -23.91 -2.92 2.86
N GLY A 353 -23.87 -2.50 4.14
CA GLY A 353 -24.98 -2.48 5.09
C GLY A 353 -25.47 -3.88 5.46
N LEU A 354 -24.59 -4.88 5.48
CA LEU A 354 -24.89 -6.28 5.80
C LEU A 354 -24.59 -6.62 7.26
N LEU A 355 -23.66 -5.90 7.88
CA LEU A 355 -23.29 -6.04 9.28
C LEU A 355 -23.37 -4.68 9.98
N ASP A 356 -23.85 -4.69 11.22
CA ASP A 356 -23.69 -3.61 12.19
C ASP A 356 -22.43 -3.87 13.00
N VAL A 357 -21.59 -2.82 13.18
CA VAL A 357 -20.29 -2.94 13.81
C VAL A 357 -20.15 -1.94 14.95
N SER A 358 -19.88 -2.44 16.14
CA SER A 358 -19.65 -1.64 17.35
C SER A 358 -18.34 -2.01 18.05
N VAL A 359 -17.85 -1.09 18.88
CA VAL A 359 -16.69 -1.35 19.75
C VAL A 359 -17.20 -1.32 21.19
N GLU A 360 -17.05 -2.44 21.89
CA GLU A 360 -17.46 -2.62 23.27
C GLU A 360 -16.23 -2.64 24.19
N VAL A 361 -16.35 -1.99 25.34
CA VAL A 361 -15.32 -1.98 26.38
C VAL A 361 -15.99 -1.75 27.74
N GLU A 362 -15.40 -2.28 28.80
CA GLU A 362 -15.89 -2.10 30.17
C GLU A 362 -15.61 -0.66 30.64
N ALA A 363 -16.69 0.08 30.97
CA ALA A 363 -16.62 1.50 31.32
C ALA A 363 -15.86 1.74 32.64
N ASP A 364 -16.05 0.87 33.64
CA ASP A 364 -15.41 1.01 34.96
C ASP A 364 -13.87 0.97 34.86
N MET A 365 -13.35 0.04 34.05
CA MET A 365 -11.91 -0.03 33.79
C MET A 365 -11.37 1.25 33.14
N LEU A 366 -12.14 1.85 32.22
CA LEU A 366 -11.72 3.09 31.55
C LEU A 366 -11.71 4.27 32.53
N ARG A 367 -12.74 4.35 33.39
CA ARG A 367 -12.86 5.39 34.43
C ARG A 367 -11.64 5.40 35.33
N ASP A 368 -11.24 4.21 35.86
CA ASP A 368 -10.12 4.10 36.78
C ASP A 368 -8.79 4.48 36.16
N GLU A 369 -8.53 4.07 34.92
CA GLU A 369 -7.32 4.44 34.21
C GLU A 369 -7.27 5.94 33.84
N VAL A 370 -8.41 6.54 33.49
CA VAL A 370 -8.51 7.98 33.25
C VAL A 370 -8.35 8.75 34.56
N ALA A 371 -8.95 8.30 35.64
CA ALA A 371 -8.78 8.90 36.96
C ALA A 371 -7.30 8.92 37.39
N LYS A 372 -6.59 7.80 37.23
CA LYS A 372 -5.14 7.73 37.49
C LYS A 372 -4.34 8.70 36.61
N LEU A 373 -4.64 8.77 35.30
CA LEU A 373 -3.93 9.70 34.40
C LEU A 373 -4.12 11.16 34.83
N LEU A 374 -5.32 11.49 35.33
CA LEU A 374 -5.69 12.84 35.73
C LEU A 374 -5.36 13.13 37.20
N GLY A 375 -4.76 12.17 37.91
CA GLY A 375 -4.38 12.33 39.33
C GLY A 375 -5.59 12.44 40.28
N VAL A 376 -6.74 11.87 39.92
CA VAL A 376 -7.95 11.91 40.78
C VAL A 376 -7.72 11.04 42.01
N ALA A 377 -7.88 11.62 43.20
CA ALA A 377 -7.70 10.97 44.49
C ALA A 377 -8.58 9.74 44.68
N GLU A 378 -8.13 8.75 45.46
CA GLU A 378 -8.91 7.53 45.66
C GLU A 378 -10.19 7.76 46.46
N THR A 379 -10.17 8.70 47.40
CA THR A 379 -11.26 8.95 48.35
C THR A 379 -11.60 10.45 48.40
N GLY A 380 -12.78 10.77 48.88
CA GLY A 380 -13.26 12.15 49.03
C GLY A 380 -14.43 12.47 48.11
N ALA A 381 -15.27 13.43 48.54
CA ALA A 381 -16.50 13.83 47.83
C ALA A 381 -16.17 14.49 46.47
N ALA A 382 -15.11 15.32 46.42
CA ALA A 382 -14.66 15.95 45.19
C ALA A 382 -14.13 14.91 44.22
N ALA A 383 -13.35 13.91 44.67
CA ALA A 383 -12.87 12.81 43.86
C ALA A 383 -14.01 11.95 43.31
N ALA A 384 -15.04 11.68 44.11
CA ALA A 384 -16.26 10.99 43.66
C ALA A 384 -16.96 11.78 42.53
N ALA A 385 -17.13 13.11 42.71
CA ALA A 385 -17.72 13.99 41.69
C ALA A 385 -16.91 14.03 40.39
N LEU A 386 -15.55 13.97 40.46
CA LEU A 386 -14.69 13.89 39.28
C LEU A 386 -14.84 12.52 38.58
N ARG A 387 -14.99 11.41 39.31
CA ARG A 387 -15.26 10.10 38.69
C ARG A 387 -16.59 10.09 37.96
N GLU A 388 -17.65 10.68 38.57
CA GLU A 388 -18.93 10.87 37.87
C GLU A 388 -18.81 11.75 36.62
N ALA A 389 -17.96 12.78 36.66
CA ALA A 389 -17.68 13.61 35.47
C ALA A 389 -16.95 12.84 34.38
N ILE A 390 -16.07 11.89 34.72
CA ILE A 390 -15.42 10.99 33.77
C ILE A 390 -16.46 10.06 33.13
N ASP A 391 -17.38 9.50 33.91
CA ASP A 391 -18.48 8.67 33.39
C ASP A 391 -19.42 9.47 32.48
N GLU A 392 -19.75 10.70 32.83
CA GLU A 392 -20.50 11.62 31.96
C GLU A 392 -19.77 11.91 30.65
N ALA A 393 -18.46 12.14 30.70
CA ALA A 393 -17.63 12.36 29.51
C ALA A 393 -17.68 11.18 28.55
N TRP A 394 -17.64 9.96 29.08
CA TRP A 394 -17.75 8.73 28.29
C TRP A 394 -19.14 8.54 27.69
N ALA A 395 -20.18 8.60 28.54
CA ALA A 395 -21.56 8.31 28.15
C ALA A 395 -22.17 9.40 27.24
N HIS A 396 -22.05 10.68 27.64
CA HIS A 396 -22.78 11.80 27.03
C HIS A 396 -21.88 12.77 26.25
N GLY A 397 -20.57 12.74 26.46
CA GLY A 397 -19.62 13.67 25.84
C GLY A 397 -19.29 13.38 24.38
N GLY A 398 -19.73 12.27 23.83
CA GLY A 398 -19.35 11.80 22.48
C GLY A 398 -17.91 11.25 22.43
N LEU A 399 -17.27 11.07 23.58
CA LEU A 399 -15.92 10.55 23.69
C LEU A 399 -15.86 9.09 23.23
N ALA A 400 -16.80 8.24 23.66
CA ALA A 400 -16.89 6.84 23.26
C ALA A 400 -16.95 6.69 21.73
N LYS A 401 -17.78 7.49 21.04
CA LYS A 401 -17.90 7.49 19.57
C LYS A 401 -16.60 7.94 18.90
N ALA A 402 -15.95 8.97 19.43
CA ALA A 402 -14.69 9.48 18.86
C ALA A 402 -13.54 8.48 19.04
N ILE A 403 -13.45 7.82 20.21
CA ILE A 403 -12.44 6.79 20.49
C ILE A 403 -12.68 5.56 19.65
N SER A 404 -13.92 5.04 19.58
CA SER A 404 -14.27 3.91 18.72
C SER A 404 -13.93 4.17 17.26
N GLY A 405 -14.22 5.37 16.74
CA GLY A 405 -13.85 5.77 15.38
C GLY A 405 -12.33 5.81 15.18
N GLY A 406 -11.58 6.32 16.17
CA GLY A 406 -10.11 6.34 16.14
C GLY A 406 -9.51 4.93 16.16
N VAL A 407 -10.02 4.03 17.01
CA VAL A 407 -9.59 2.63 17.09
C VAL A 407 -9.86 1.91 15.77
N ARG A 408 -11.02 2.07 15.19
CA ARG A 408 -11.39 1.46 13.91
C ARG A 408 -10.49 1.96 12.77
N ARG A 409 -10.10 3.24 12.78
CA ARG A 409 -9.12 3.79 11.83
C ARG A 409 -7.75 3.14 12.01
N GLN A 410 -7.25 3.00 13.24
CA GLN A 410 -5.97 2.32 13.50
C GLN A 410 -6.00 0.84 13.10
N MET A 411 -7.14 0.14 13.30
CA MET A 411 -7.31 -1.23 12.82
C MET A 411 -7.21 -1.30 11.29
N LYS A 412 -7.85 -0.35 10.59
CA LYS A 412 -7.80 -0.25 9.12
C LYS A 412 -6.38 0.02 8.62
N GLU A 413 -5.68 1.01 9.20
CA GLU A 413 -4.30 1.33 8.85
C GLU A 413 -3.34 0.16 9.08
N ARG A 414 -3.58 -0.62 10.15
CA ARG A 414 -2.83 -1.86 10.41
C ARG A 414 -3.13 -2.93 9.35
N ALA A 415 -4.39 -3.06 8.96
CA ALA A 415 -4.80 -4.00 7.93
C ALA A 415 -4.21 -3.63 6.56
N ASP A 416 -4.24 -2.36 6.20
CA ASP A 416 -3.63 -1.85 4.96
C ASP A 416 -2.14 -2.14 4.89
N ARG A 417 -1.40 -1.83 5.96
CA ARG A 417 0.04 -2.13 6.07
C ARG A 417 0.39 -3.61 5.92
N ALA A 418 -0.52 -4.50 6.30
CA ALA A 418 -0.29 -5.93 6.19
C ALA A 418 -0.70 -6.50 4.81
N ILE A 419 -1.69 -5.89 4.15
CA ILE A 419 -2.26 -6.43 2.91
C ILE A 419 -1.63 -5.83 1.66
N ILE A 420 -1.30 -4.53 1.65
CA ILE A 420 -0.70 -3.87 0.49
C ILE A 420 0.58 -4.56 0.02
N PRO A 421 1.54 -4.98 0.87
CA PRO A 421 2.70 -5.72 0.42
C PRO A 421 2.35 -7.01 -0.33
N ASN A 422 1.35 -7.76 0.12
CA ASN A 422 0.94 -8.98 -0.56
C ASN A 422 0.37 -8.70 -1.96
N LEU A 423 -0.35 -7.58 -2.14
CA LEU A 423 -0.82 -7.14 -3.45
C LEU A 423 0.35 -6.71 -4.37
N CYS A 424 1.38 -6.10 -3.81
CA CYS A 424 2.61 -5.76 -4.52
C CYS A 424 3.37 -7.01 -4.98
N GLU A 425 3.47 -8.02 -4.11
CA GLU A 425 4.10 -9.31 -4.47
C GLU A 425 3.32 -10.06 -5.54
N ALA A 426 2.01 -9.92 -5.63
CA ALA A 426 1.21 -10.48 -6.72
C ALA A 426 1.43 -9.77 -8.08
N LEU A 427 1.84 -8.49 -8.07
CA LEU A 427 2.15 -7.73 -9.29
C LEU A 427 3.55 -8.06 -9.86
N ARG A 428 4.55 -8.25 -8.99
CA ARG A 428 5.96 -8.44 -9.40
C ARG A 428 6.17 -9.53 -10.44
N PRO A 429 5.62 -10.76 -10.30
CA PRO A 429 5.75 -11.81 -11.31
C PRO A 429 5.08 -11.46 -12.64
N GLN A 430 3.99 -10.65 -12.64
CA GLN A 430 3.35 -10.22 -13.87
C GLN A 430 4.22 -9.23 -14.66
N LEU A 431 4.90 -8.32 -13.95
CA LEU A 431 5.84 -7.36 -14.56
C LEU A 431 7.11 -8.03 -15.09
N LEU A 432 7.60 -9.05 -14.38
CA LEU A 432 8.80 -9.79 -14.72
C LEU A 432 8.52 -11.10 -15.47
N ALA A 433 7.32 -11.25 -16.01
CA ALA A 433 6.98 -12.39 -16.86
C ALA A 433 7.89 -12.45 -18.12
N PRO A 434 8.06 -13.65 -18.71
CA PRO A 434 8.85 -13.82 -19.93
C PRO A 434 8.41 -12.87 -21.03
N ALA A 435 9.33 -12.18 -21.67
CA ALA A 435 9.05 -11.31 -22.81
C ALA A 435 9.32 -12.05 -24.11
N PHE A 436 8.37 -11.99 -25.04
CA PHE A 436 8.57 -12.50 -26.40
C PHE A 436 9.62 -11.69 -27.18
N GLY A 437 9.81 -10.44 -26.78
CA GLY A 437 10.75 -9.51 -27.39
C GLY A 437 10.17 -8.76 -28.59
N ARG A 438 11.01 -7.93 -29.22
CA ARG A 438 10.64 -7.05 -30.33
C ARG A 438 10.52 -7.82 -31.65
N ARG A 439 9.41 -8.48 -31.84
CA ARG A 439 9.07 -9.24 -33.05
C ARG A 439 7.59 -8.99 -33.39
N PRO A 440 7.23 -8.96 -34.69
CA PRO A 440 5.85 -8.79 -35.08
C PRO A 440 4.95 -9.92 -34.55
N VAL A 441 3.74 -9.59 -34.13
CA VAL A 441 2.76 -10.56 -33.60
C VAL A 441 1.39 -10.34 -34.21
N LEU A 442 0.66 -11.41 -34.50
CA LEU A 442 -0.77 -11.38 -34.82
C LEU A 442 -1.57 -11.63 -33.55
N CYS A 443 -2.41 -10.68 -33.14
CA CYS A 443 -3.26 -10.78 -31.98
C CYS A 443 -4.71 -11.06 -32.39
N ILE A 444 -5.37 -11.98 -31.72
CA ILE A 444 -6.76 -12.35 -31.98
C ILE A 444 -7.59 -12.14 -30.71
N ASP A 445 -8.54 -11.20 -30.74
CA ASP A 445 -9.52 -11.03 -29.66
C ASP A 445 -10.82 -11.77 -30.04
N PRO A 446 -11.18 -12.86 -29.32
CA PRO A 446 -12.37 -13.64 -29.62
C PRO A 446 -13.66 -12.83 -29.46
N GLY A 447 -14.57 -12.98 -30.39
CA GLY A 447 -15.88 -12.33 -30.33
C GLY A 447 -16.93 -13.16 -31.09
N THR A 448 -18.05 -13.45 -30.43
CA THR A 448 -19.15 -14.26 -31.02
C THR A 448 -20.09 -13.44 -31.88
N GLN A 449 -20.53 -12.27 -31.42
CA GLN A 449 -21.49 -11.39 -32.11
C GLN A 449 -20.84 -10.49 -33.16
N HIS A 450 -19.73 -9.85 -32.77
CA HIS A 450 -19.06 -8.85 -33.62
C HIS A 450 -17.88 -9.42 -34.41
N GLY A 451 -17.66 -10.74 -34.33
CA GLY A 451 -16.52 -11.42 -34.94
C GLY A 451 -15.27 -11.38 -34.10
N CYS A 452 -14.28 -12.18 -34.45
CA CYS A 452 -12.96 -12.19 -33.86
C CYS A 452 -12.13 -11.07 -34.52
N ARG A 453 -11.58 -10.18 -33.70
CA ARG A 453 -10.72 -9.10 -34.20
C ARG A 453 -9.30 -9.61 -34.39
N LEU A 454 -8.78 -9.45 -35.60
CA LEU A 454 -7.37 -9.71 -35.93
C LEU A 454 -6.61 -8.39 -35.90
N VAL A 455 -5.47 -8.36 -35.24
CA VAL A 455 -4.63 -7.17 -35.12
C VAL A 455 -3.18 -7.56 -35.29
N VAL A 456 -2.49 -6.97 -36.26
CA VAL A 456 -1.04 -7.16 -36.42
C VAL A 456 -0.31 -6.01 -35.75
N LEU A 457 0.66 -6.35 -34.90
CA LEU A 457 1.57 -5.39 -34.27
C LEU A 457 2.96 -5.53 -34.87
N SER A 458 3.61 -4.38 -35.10
CA SER A 458 5.04 -4.33 -35.46
C SER A 458 5.92 -4.81 -34.30
N ALA A 459 7.23 -4.89 -34.53
CA ALA A 459 8.22 -5.19 -33.50
C ALA A 459 8.23 -4.17 -32.35
N GLU A 460 7.85 -2.93 -32.62
CA GLU A 460 7.75 -1.82 -31.67
C GLU A 460 6.36 -1.74 -30.98
N GLY A 461 5.45 -2.67 -31.27
CA GLY A 461 4.11 -2.71 -30.70
C GLY A 461 3.13 -1.69 -31.32
N SER A 462 3.40 -1.18 -32.53
CA SER A 462 2.52 -0.30 -33.28
C SER A 462 1.50 -1.12 -34.07
N LEU A 463 0.26 -0.61 -34.18
CA LEU A 463 -0.79 -1.23 -34.97
C LEU A 463 -0.47 -1.07 -36.48
N VAL A 464 -0.26 -2.19 -37.18
CA VAL A 464 0.08 -2.24 -38.60
C VAL A 464 -1.14 -2.57 -39.46
N ALA A 465 -1.89 -3.59 -39.02
CA ALA A 465 -3.09 -4.04 -39.77
C ALA A 465 -4.18 -4.50 -38.79
N GLU A 466 -5.42 -4.33 -39.18
CA GLU A 466 -6.58 -4.88 -38.46
C GLU A 466 -7.60 -5.47 -39.45
N ASP A 467 -8.24 -6.56 -38.97
CA ASP A 467 -9.33 -7.22 -39.75
C ASP A 467 -10.32 -7.91 -38.80
N THR A 468 -11.42 -8.41 -39.34
CA THR A 468 -12.45 -9.13 -38.56
C THR A 468 -12.88 -10.41 -39.27
N VAL A 469 -12.82 -11.54 -38.59
CA VAL A 469 -13.24 -12.84 -39.06
C VAL A 469 -14.34 -13.44 -38.17
N PHE A 470 -15.14 -14.32 -38.72
CA PHE A 470 -16.32 -14.91 -38.04
C PHE A 470 -16.24 -16.43 -37.93
N PRO A 471 -15.25 -17.01 -37.25
CA PRO A 471 -15.11 -18.47 -37.15
C PRO A 471 -16.08 -19.11 -36.14
N LEU A 472 -16.62 -18.30 -35.21
CA LEU A 472 -17.50 -18.77 -34.14
C LEU A 472 -18.97 -18.71 -34.55
N GLN A 473 -19.83 -19.39 -33.80
CA GLN A 473 -21.29 -19.28 -34.00
C GLN A 473 -21.75 -17.83 -33.88
N PRO A 474 -22.74 -17.38 -34.64
CA PRO A 474 -23.58 -18.16 -35.55
C PRO A 474 -23.04 -18.32 -36.97
N LYS A 475 -22.01 -17.56 -37.39
CA LYS A 475 -21.61 -17.52 -38.82
C LYS A 475 -20.73 -18.68 -39.26
N MET A 476 -19.91 -19.27 -38.39
CA MET A 476 -19.05 -20.44 -38.63
C MET A 476 -18.20 -20.39 -39.92
N GLN A 477 -17.63 -19.21 -40.27
CA GLN A 477 -16.80 -19.02 -41.46
C GLN A 477 -15.35 -19.48 -41.22
N VAL A 478 -15.19 -20.77 -40.87
CA VAL A 478 -13.91 -21.34 -40.43
C VAL A 478 -12.84 -21.33 -41.56
N PRO A 479 -13.14 -21.75 -42.84
CA PRO A 479 -12.13 -21.75 -43.88
C PRO A 479 -11.59 -20.36 -44.21
N GLN A 480 -12.49 -19.34 -44.30
CA GLN A 480 -12.11 -17.95 -44.59
C GLN A 480 -11.26 -17.37 -43.44
N ALA A 481 -11.59 -17.68 -42.18
CA ALA A 481 -10.85 -17.25 -41.05
C ALA A 481 -9.42 -17.84 -41.02
N LYS A 482 -9.28 -19.16 -41.31
CA LYS A 482 -7.96 -19.79 -41.43
C LYS A 482 -7.09 -19.16 -42.51
N ALA A 483 -7.66 -18.97 -43.72
CA ALA A 483 -6.96 -18.34 -44.84
C ALA A 483 -6.48 -16.93 -44.45
N ARG A 484 -7.36 -16.12 -43.85
CA ARG A 484 -7.03 -14.74 -43.49
C ARG A 484 -5.97 -14.64 -42.38
N ILE A 485 -6.00 -15.56 -41.41
CA ILE A 485 -4.96 -15.65 -40.37
C ILE A 485 -3.59 -15.96 -41.02
N ALA A 486 -3.55 -16.94 -41.95
CA ALA A 486 -2.32 -17.30 -42.65
C ALA A 486 -1.79 -16.17 -43.53
N GLU A 487 -2.66 -15.50 -44.27
CA GLU A 487 -2.30 -14.32 -45.08
C GLU A 487 -1.67 -13.21 -44.26
N LEU A 488 -2.34 -12.77 -43.18
CA LEU A 488 -1.79 -11.69 -42.32
C LEU A 488 -0.48 -12.07 -41.66
N CYS A 489 -0.29 -13.34 -41.24
CA CYS A 489 0.97 -13.80 -40.72
C CYS A 489 2.09 -13.76 -41.76
N ALA A 490 1.82 -14.20 -42.98
CA ALA A 490 2.79 -14.21 -44.09
C ALA A 490 3.13 -12.78 -44.58
N GLU A 491 2.13 -11.93 -44.77
CA GLU A 491 2.28 -10.57 -45.26
C GLU A 491 3.12 -9.70 -44.32
N HIS A 492 2.91 -9.84 -43.00
CA HIS A 492 3.57 -9.00 -42.01
C HIS A 492 4.68 -9.70 -41.24
N GLY A 493 5.02 -10.96 -41.58
CA GLY A 493 6.08 -11.70 -40.96
C GLY A 493 5.84 -11.94 -39.45
N ALA A 494 4.58 -12.21 -39.05
CA ALA A 494 4.24 -12.46 -37.64
C ALA A 494 4.99 -13.70 -37.11
N ALA A 495 5.73 -13.52 -36.02
CA ALA A 495 6.52 -14.58 -35.38
C ALA A 495 5.76 -15.34 -34.28
N LEU A 496 4.58 -14.87 -33.89
CA LEU A 496 3.72 -15.48 -32.89
C LEU A 496 2.27 -15.07 -33.14
N ILE A 497 1.35 -16.00 -32.91
CA ILE A 497 -0.09 -15.69 -32.82
C ILE A 497 -0.48 -15.62 -31.36
N VAL A 498 -1.07 -14.52 -30.94
CA VAL A 498 -1.52 -14.24 -29.56
C VAL A 498 -3.04 -14.27 -29.54
N VAL A 499 -3.62 -15.13 -28.70
CA VAL A 499 -5.08 -15.18 -28.50
C VAL A 499 -5.40 -14.57 -27.14
N VAL A 500 -6.34 -13.61 -27.12
CA VAL A 500 -6.79 -12.98 -25.86
C VAL A 500 -7.67 -13.97 -25.10
N GLY A 501 -7.33 -14.28 -23.84
CA GLY A 501 -8.09 -15.16 -22.96
C GLY A 501 -9.44 -14.55 -22.61
N SER A 502 -10.47 -14.98 -23.33
CA SER A 502 -11.87 -14.58 -23.16
C SER A 502 -12.79 -15.70 -23.61
N THR A 503 -14.11 -15.49 -23.54
CA THR A 503 -15.08 -16.49 -24.03
C THR A 503 -14.83 -16.81 -25.51
N GLY A 504 -14.65 -18.08 -25.85
CA GLY A 504 -14.32 -18.54 -27.19
C GLY A 504 -12.81 -18.58 -27.52
N ALA A 505 -11.94 -18.26 -26.56
CA ALA A 505 -10.47 -18.24 -26.77
C ALA A 505 -9.92 -19.62 -27.18
N ARG A 506 -10.43 -20.71 -26.60
CA ARG A 506 -9.99 -22.08 -26.92
C ARG A 506 -10.35 -22.52 -28.32
N GLU A 507 -11.55 -22.17 -28.79
CA GLU A 507 -11.98 -22.42 -30.16
C GLU A 507 -11.13 -21.65 -31.16
N VAL A 508 -10.81 -20.39 -30.84
CA VAL A 508 -9.95 -19.54 -31.68
C VAL A 508 -8.50 -20.03 -31.65
N GLU A 509 -7.99 -20.50 -30.51
CA GLU A 509 -6.67 -21.13 -30.40
C GLU A 509 -6.55 -22.37 -31.30
N LYS A 510 -7.54 -23.29 -31.22
CA LYS A 510 -7.61 -24.47 -32.09
C LYS A 510 -7.66 -24.07 -33.57
N LEU A 511 -8.43 -23.05 -33.89
CA LEU A 511 -8.51 -22.49 -35.25
C LEU A 511 -7.15 -21.96 -35.73
N ALA A 512 -6.48 -21.16 -34.89
CA ALA A 512 -5.18 -20.59 -35.22
C ALA A 512 -4.10 -21.68 -35.42
N ARG A 513 -4.06 -22.69 -34.55
CA ARG A 513 -3.19 -23.86 -34.70
C ARG A 513 -3.44 -24.62 -36.00
N ALA A 514 -4.74 -24.80 -36.36
CA ALA A 514 -5.12 -25.46 -37.60
C ALA A 514 -4.73 -24.60 -38.84
N ALA A 515 -4.88 -23.26 -38.77
CA ALA A 515 -4.44 -22.38 -39.85
C ALA A 515 -2.94 -22.46 -40.10
N VAL A 516 -2.13 -22.51 -39.02
CA VAL A 516 -0.67 -22.69 -39.12
C VAL A 516 -0.30 -24.08 -39.69
N ALA A 517 -0.98 -25.14 -39.25
CA ALA A 517 -0.69 -26.51 -39.69
C ALA A 517 -1.06 -26.77 -41.17
N GLU A 518 -2.09 -26.07 -41.68
CA GLU A 518 -2.60 -26.24 -43.06
C GLU A 518 -1.86 -25.37 -44.11
N SER A 519 -1.04 -24.39 -43.67
CA SER A 519 -0.35 -23.44 -44.53
C SER A 519 1.16 -23.53 -44.42
N GLU A 520 1.86 -23.93 -45.50
CA GLU A 520 3.31 -23.99 -45.53
C GLU A 520 4.00 -22.63 -45.29
N ALA A 521 3.36 -21.55 -45.76
CA ALA A 521 3.90 -20.18 -45.65
C ALA A 521 4.08 -19.68 -44.23
N VAL A 522 3.33 -20.24 -43.28
CA VAL A 522 3.34 -19.84 -41.85
C VAL A 522 3.64 -21.02 -40.93
N SER A 523 4.16 -22.13 -41.49
CA SER A 523 4.51 -23.33 -40.77
C SER A 523 5.53 -23.01 -39.66
N GLY A 524 5.24 -23.52 -38.46
CA GLY A 524 6.12 -23.35 -37.29
C GLY A 524 5.85 -22.09 -36.46
N ILE A 525 4.91 -21.22 -36.87
CA ILE A 525 4.46 -20.11 -36.00
C ILE A 525 3.74 -20.67 -34.78
N ALA A 526 4.20 -20.29 -33.59
CA ALA A 526 3.56 -20.74 -32.35
C ALA A 526 2.27 -19.95 -32.07
N VAL A 527 1.34 -20.59 -31.35
CA VAL A 527 0.10 -19.95 -30.87
C VAL A 527 0.14 -19.90 -29.35
N HIS A 528 -0.01 -18.71 -28.77
CA HIS A 528 0.04 -18.48 -27.34
C HIS A 528 -1.24 -17.78 -26.88
N THR A 529 -1.89 -18.29 -25.83
CA THR A 529 -3.04 -17.65 -25.22
C THR A 529 -2.59 -16.84 -24.00
N VAL A 530 -2.93 -15.55 -24.03
CA VAL A 530 -2.64 -14.61 -22.93
C VAL A 530 -3.84 -14.52 -22.00
N ASP A 531 -3.64 -14.55 -20.69
CA ASP A 531 -4.69 -14.26 -19.73
C ASP A 531 -5.34 -12.90 -20.02
N GLY A 532 -6.67 -12.91 -20.17
CA GLY A 532 -7.47 -11.72 -20.44
C GLY A 532 -7.71 -10.82 -19.22
N ASP A 533 -7.21 -11.22 -18.04
CA ASP A 533 -7.41 -10.43 -16.83
C ASP A 533 -6.73 -9.06 -16.92
N GLY A 534 -7.50 -8.04 -16.59
CA GLY A 534 -7.06 -6.66 -16.70
C GLY A 534 -6.98 -6.08 -18.12
N VAL A 535 -6.89 -6.92 -19.18
CA VAL A 535 -6.76 -6.44 -20.58
C VAL A 535 -7.88 -5.49 -20.95
N GLY A 536 -9.14 -5.83 -20.65
CA GLY A 536 -10.28 -4.97 -20.91
C GLY A 536 -10.22 -3.62 -20.18
N SER A 537 -9.79 -3.65 -18.92
CA SER A 537 -9.65 -2.44 -18.11
C SER A 537 -8.51 -1.53 -18.59
N LEU A 538 -7.39 -2.13 -19.02
CA LEU A 538 -6.24 -1.41 -19.58
C LEU A 538 -6.59 -0.79 -20.93
N ALA A 539 -7.18 -1.58 -21.84
CA ALA A 539 -7.64 -1.12 -23.16
C ALA A 539 -8.71 -0.01 -23.07
N GLY A 540 -9.51 -0.01 -21.99
CA GLY A 540 -10.50 1.04 -21.69
C GLY A 540 -9.92 2.28 -21.03
N SER A 541 -8.63 2.33 -20.71
CA SER A 541 -7.96 3.47 -20.05
C SER A 541 -7.96 4.73 -20.93
N LYS A 542 -7.78 5.88 -20.28
CA LYS A 542 -7.68 7.16 -21.01
C LYS A 542 -6.46 7.16 -21.96
N THR A 543 -5.35 6.60 -21.53
CA THR A 543 -4.10 6.51 -22.32
C THR A 543 -4.33 5.75 -23.62
N PHE A 544 -4.91 4.53 -23.56
CA PHE A 544 -5.20 3.74 -24.77
C PHE A 544 -6.24 4.41 -25.69
N LYS A 545 -7.26 5.05 -25.11
CA LYS A 545 -8.26 5.80 -25.91
C LYS A 545 -7.65 7.01 -26.61
N THR A 546 -6.66 7.67 -26.00
CA THR A 546 -5.96 8.79 -26.63
C THR A 546 -4.99 8.32 -27.72
N GLU A 547 -4.29 7.21 -27.49
CA GLU A 547 -3.35 6.62 -28.45
C GLU A 547 -4.08 6.00 -29.66
N PHE A 548 -5.24 5.37 -29.42
CA PHE A 548 -6.05 4.73 -30.46
C PHE A 548 -7.48 5.30 -30.51
N PRO A 549 -7.66 6.55 -30.91
CA PRO A 549 -8.97 7.22 -30.84
C PRO A 549 -10.00 6.62 -31.83
N LYS A 550 -9.54 6.05 -32.93
CA LYS A 550 -10.40 5.45 -33.97
C LYS A 550 -10.63 3.94 -33.79
N ALA A 551 -9.80 3.27 -32.99
CA ALA A 551 -9.90 1.85 -32.75
C ALA A 551 -11.09 1.52 -31.83
N ASP A 552 -11.80 0.42 -32.11
CA ASP A 552 -12.85 -0.07 -31.22
C ASP A 552 -12.29 -0.73 -29.95
N ALA A 553 -13.17 -1.21 -29.10
CA ALA A 553 -12.74 -1.83 -27.84
C ALA A 553 -12.01 -3.17 -28.06
N ALA A 554 -12.40 -3.93 -29.09
CA ALA A 554 -11.79 -5.22 -29.42
C ALA A 554 -10.37 -5.04 -29.97
N THR A 555 -10.20 -4.10 -30.90
CA THR A 555 -8.88 -3.71 -31.43
C THR A 555 -7.95 -3.26 -30.30
N ARG A 556 -8.42 -2.38 -29.39
CA ARG A 556 -7.60 -1.96 -28.24
C ARG A 556 -7.25 -3.10 -27.30
N ARG A 557 -8.16 -4.09 -27.09
CA ARG A 557 -7.84 -5.29 -26.28
C ARG A 557 -6.78 -6.14 -26.95
N ALA A 558 -6.89 -6.38 -28.24
CA ALA A 558 -5.90 -7.12 -29.01
C ALA A 558 -4.52 -6.46 -28.98
N VAL A 559 -4.44 -5.11 -29.17
CA VAL A 559 -3.21 -4.33 -29.04
C VAL A 559 -2.61 -4.48 -27.64
N CYS A 560 -3.44 -4.34 -26.61
CA CYS A 560 -3.00 -4.46 -25.23
C CYS A 560 -2.42 -5.85 -24.93
N ALA A 561 -3.05 -6.92 -25.37
CA ALA A 561 -2.61 -8.30 -25.21
C ALA A 561 -1.29 -8.57 -25.96
N GLY A 562 -1.18 -8.11 -27.19
CA GLY A 562 0.04 -8.26 -28.00
C GLY A 562 1.25 -7.56 -27.38
N ARG A 563 1.08 -6.29 -26.95
CA ARG A 563 2.14 -5.56 -26.25
C ARG A 563 2.52 -6.23 -24.93
N ARG A 564 1.55 -6.80 -24.19
CA ARG A 564 1.81 -7.53 -22.95
C ARG A 564 2.64 -8.80 -23.18
N VAL A 565 2.53 -9.45 -24.35
CA VAL A 565 3.38 -10.57 -24.73
C VAL A 565 4.75 -10.11 -25.21
N GLN A 566 4.81 -9.06 -26.04
CA GLN A 566 6.09 -8.51 -26.51
C GLN A 566 6.95 -8.06 -25.33
N ASP A 567 6.42 -7.22 -24.44
CA ASP A 567 7.10 -6.81 -23.20
C ASP A 567 6.07 -6.53 -22.07
N PRO A 568 5.90 -7.48 -21.12
CA PRO A 568 4.97 -7.33 -20.01
C PRO A 568 5.24 -6.11 -19.14
N LEU A 569 6.52 -5.81 -18.87
CA LEU A 569 6.93 -4.69 -18.03
C LEU A 569 6.53 -3.35 -18.66
N LEU A 570 6.92 -3.12 -19.90
CA LEU A 570 6.62 -1.87 -20.61
C LEU A 570 5.12 -1.68 -20.86
N ALA A 571 4.40 -2.76 -21.17
CA ALA A 571 2.96 -2.71 -21.36
C ALA A 571 2.21 -2.35 -20.07
N LEU A 572 2.59 -2.96 -18.93
CA LEU A 572 1.93 -2.75 -17.65
C LEU A 572 2.39 -1.44 -16.97
N ALA A 573 3.61 -0.97 -17.21
CA ALA A 573 4.09 0.29 -16.65
C ALA A 573 3.21 1.50 -17.06
N ARG A 574 2.54 1.44 -18.21
CA ARG A 574 1.63 2.48 -18.71
C ARG A 574 0.22 2.40 -18.16
N ALA A 575 -0.09 1.37 -17.37
CA ALA A 575 -1.43 1.02 -16.96
C ALA A 575 -1.80 1.54 -15.57
N ASP A 576 -3.11 1.70 -15.30
CA ASP A 576 -3.61 1.81 -13.94
C ASP A 576 -3.62 0.40 -13.29
N LEU A 577 -2.54 0.09 -12.60
CA LEU A 577 -2.29 -1.23 -12.02
C LEU A 577 -3.34 -1.65 -10.98
N ARG A 578 -4.09 -0.71 -10.42
CA ARG A 578 -5.21 -0.99 -9.51
C ARG A 578 -6.38 -1.69 -10.20
N LYS A 579 -6.35 -1.80 -11.52
CA LYS A 579 -7.35 -2.49 -12.33
C LYS A 579 -6.99 -3.94 -12.67
N LEU A 580 -5.78 -4.35 -12.35
CA LEU A 580 -5.37 -5.76 -12.42
C LEU A 580 -5.95 -6.53 -11.23
N SER A 581 -6.18 -7.82 -11.38
CA SER A 581 -6.64 -8.70 -10.31
C SER A 581 -5.47 -9.10 -9.41
N LEU A 582 -5.08 -8.21 -8.51
CA LEU A 582 -3.93 -8.41 -7.61
C LEU A 582 -4.30 -9.22 -6.36
N GLY A 583 -5.58 -9.27 -6.01
CA GLY A 583 -6.05 -10.03 -4.87
C GLY A 583 -7.39 -9.55 -4.28
N GLN A 584 -7.90 -10.35 -3.35
CA GLN A 584 -9.26 -10.22 -2.81
C GLN A 584 -9.58 -8.85 -2.20
N PHE A 585 -8.60 -8.18 -1.60
CA PHE A 585 -8.82 -6.96 -0.82
C PHE A 585 -8.31 -5.68 -1.50
N GLN A 586 -7.93 -5.73 -2.77
CA GLN A 586 -7.36 -4.57 -3.46
C GLN A 586 -8.27 -3.33 -3.52
N PHE A 587 -9.59 -3.52 -3.46
CA PHE A 587 -10.58 -2.43 -3.44
C PHE A 587 -11.01 -2.03 -2.01
N ASP A 588 -10.48 -2.68 -0.98
CA ASP A 588 -10.79 -2.41 0.41
C ASP A 588 -9.64 -1.72 1.16
N VAL A 589 -8.42 -1.81 0.65
CA VAL A 589 -7.27 -1.07 1.17
C VAL A 589 -7.33 0.41 0.78
N ASP A 590 -6.51 1.23 1.39
CA ASP A 590 -6.38 2.64 1.02
C ASP A 590 -5.90 2.76 -0.43
N PRO A 591 -6.67 3.40 -1.33
CA PRO A 591 -6.37 3.41 -2.76
C PRO A 591 -5.13 4.22 -3.11
N GLU A 592 -4.81 5.25 -2.34
CA GLU A 592 -3.63 6.07 -2.59
C GLU A 592 -2.35 5.38 -2.09
N ALA A 593 -2.39 4.78 -0.92
CA ALA A 593 -1.29 3.96 -0.41
C ALA A 593 -1.00 2.77 -1.34
N LEU A 594 -2.04 2.10 -1.85
CA LEU A 594 -1.89 1.03 -2.83
C LEU A 594 -1.26 1.55 -4.13
N ARG A 595 -1.73 2.67 -4.67
CA ARG A 595 -1.18 3.27 -5.89
C ARG A 595 0.32 3.53 -5.77
N GLN A 596 0.73 4.19 -4.68
CA GLN A 596 2.13 4.51 -4.41
C GLN A 596 2.99 3.26 -4.28
N ALA A 597 2.50 2.24 -3.57
CA ALA A 597 3.22 0.98 -3.42
C ALA A 597 3.38 0.22 -4.76
N LEU A 598 2.33 0.18 -5.59
CA LEU A 598 2.39 -0.46 -6.92
C LEU A 598 3.36 0.30 -7.86
N GLU A 599 3.36 1.63 -7.86
CA GLU A 599 4.30 2.43 -8.65
C GLU A 599 5.75 2.18 -8.23
N GLN A 600 6.00 2.00 -6.94
CA GLN A 600 7.32 1.65 -6.43
C GLN A 600 7.77 0.28 -6.94
N VAL A 601 6.89 -0.73 -6.96
CA VAL A 601 7.18 -2.06 -7.53
C VAL A 601 7.53 -1.96 -9.02
N VAL A 602 6.80 -1.14 -9.80
CA VAL A 602 7.13 -0.91 -11.22
C VAL A 602 8.52 -0.32 -11.37
N GLY A 603 8.85 0.72 -10.58
CA GLY A 603 10.17 1.35 -10.60
C GLY A 603 11.29 0.35 -10.30
N THR A 604 11.08 -0.52 -9.30
CA THR A 604 12.01 -1.60 -8.95
C THR A 604 12.19 -2.61 -10.07
N CYS A 605 11.10 -3.02 -10.73
CA CYS A 605 11.16 -3.94 -11.87
C CYS A 605 11.87 -3.30 -13.09
N ILE A 606 11.59 -2.02 -13.37
CA ILE A 606 12.29 -1.25 -14.41
C ILE A 606 13.78 -1.14 -14.10
N ALA A 607 14.16 -0.85 -12.86
CA ALA A 607 15.56 -0.80 -12.46
C ALA A 607 16.26 -2.18 -12.59
N LYS A 608 15.52 -3.27 -12.36
CA LYS A 608 16.06 -4.63 -12.52
C LYS A 608 16.33 -4.99 -13.99
N VAL A 609 15.39 -4.69 -14.88
CA VAL A 609 15.47 -5.02 -16.31
C VAL A 609 16.32 -3.98 -17.07
N GLY A 610 16.14 -2.71 -16.76
CA GLY A 610 16.67 -1.58 -17.51
C GLY A 610 15.75 -1.17 -18.67
N VAL A 611 16.02 -0.02 -19.26
CA VAL A 611 15.25 0.52 -20.39
C VAL A 611 16.14 0.98 -21.52
N ASP A 612 15.72 0.76 -22.75
CA ASP A 612 16.44 1.20 -23.95
C ASP A 612 16.00 2.63 -24.31
N LEU A 613 16.97 3.57 -24.31
CA LEU A 613 16.73 4.99 -24.61
C LEU A 613 16.16 5.23 -26.00
N SER A 614 16.44 4.32 -26.96
CA SER A 614 15.97 4.46 -28.34
C SER A 614 14.45 4.34 -28.48
N THR A 615 13.80 3.64 -27.54
CA THR A 615 12.37 3.26 -27.70
C THR A 615 11.49 3.56 -26.50
N VAL A 616 12.09 3.79 -25.30
CA VAL A 616 11.34 4.03 -24.08
C VAL A 616 10.48 5.31 -24.18
N ASP A 617 9.28 5.25 -23.65
CA ASP A 617 8.41 6.42 -23.50
C ASP A 617 8.70 7.21 -22.21
N ALA A 618 8.23 8.47 -22.18
CA ALA A 618 8.49 9.36 -21.06
C ALA A 618 7.87 8.90 -19.73
N ASP A 619 6.73 8.21 -19.75
CA ASP A 619 6.07 7.74 -18.53
C ASP A 619 6.82 6.57 -17.91
N THR A 620 7.35 5.66 -18.70
CA THR A 620 8.23 4.57 -18.26
C THR A 620 9.58 5.11 -17.81
N LEU A 621 10.19 6.02 -18.57
CA LEU A 621 11.48 6.61 -18.26
C LEU A 621 11.44 7.41 -16.92
N ALA A 622 10.33 8.06 -16.62
CA ALA A 622 10.16 8.78 -15.34
C ALA A 622 10.21 7.87 -14.09
N ARG A 623 10.12 6.56 -14.26
CA ARG A 623 10.26 5.57 -13.17
C ARG A 623 11.68 5.06 -12.99
N VAL A 624 12.59 5.43 -13.88
CA VAL A 624 14.02 5.14 -13.72
C VAL A 624 14.58 6.00 -12.59
N PRO A 625 15.42 5.44 -11.70
CA PRO A 625 16.07 6.22 -10.64
C PRO A 625 16.71 7.50 -11.18
N GLY A 626 16.56 8.61 -10.48
CA GLY A 626 17.09 9.91 -10.91
C GLY A 626 16.28 10.67 -11.96
N MET A 627 15.28 10.03 -12.58
CA MET A 627 14.42 10.68 -13.60
C MET A 627 13.15 11.28 -12.98
N SER A 628 12.89 12.55 -13.25
CA SER A 628 11.59 13.17 -13.00
C SER A 628 10.73 13.11 -14.26
N GLN A 629 9.40 13.30 -14.13
CA GLN A 629 8.50 13.35 -15.29
C GLN A 629 8.88 14.44 -16.29
N ALA A 630 9.33 15.59 -15.80
CA ALA A 630 9.77 16.69 -16.66
C ALA A 630 11.07 16.34 -17.42
N LEU A 631 12.03 15.73 -16.68
CA LEU A 631 13.31 15.29 -17.27
C LEU A 631 13.11 14.16 -18.28
N ALA A 632 12.26 13.18 -17.98
CA ALA A 632 11.93 12.09 -18.91
C ALA A 632 11.33 12.61 -20.23
N LYS A 633 10.44 13.60 -20.15
CA LYS A 633 9.91 14.27 -21.37
C LYS A 633 11.00 15.02 -22.14
N ALA A 634 11.91 15.68 -21.44
CA ALA A 634 13.04 16.37 -22.09
C ALA A 634 13.98 15.38 -22.79
N VAL A 635 14.27 14.23 -22.16
CA VAL A 635 15.09 13.16 -22.76
C VAL A 635 14.43 12.61 -24.04
N VAL A 636 13.12 12.30 -23.97
CA VAL A 636 12.38 11.80 -25.15
C VAL A 636 12.33 12.86 -26.26
N ALA A 637 12.07 14.11 -25.93
CA ALA A 637 12.08 15.21 -26.92
C ALA A 637 13.46 15.42 -27.55
N HIS A 638 14.53 15.32 -26.75
CA HIS A 638 15.90 15.39 -27.26
C HIS A 638 16.22 14.23 -28.22
N ARG A 639 15.84 12.99 -27.84
CA ARG A 639 15.97 11.81 -28.69
C ARG A 639 15.25 12.00 -30.02
N ASP A 640 14.01 12.40 -29.99
CA ASP A 640 13.13 12.51 -31.17
C ASP A 640 13.56 13.68 -32.09
N GLY A 641 14.26 14.68 -31.54
CA GLY A 641 14.84 15.81 -32.28
C GLY A 641 16.24 15.54 -32.85
N LYS A 642 16.88 14.41 -32.51
CA LYS A 642 18.25 14.08 -32.92
C LYS A 642 18.23 12.96 -33.95
N GLU A 643 18.80 13.16 -35.13
CA GLU A 643 18.92 12.14 -36.16
C GLU A 643 19.80 11.00 -35.64
N GLY A 644 19.26 9.79 -35.62
CA GLY A 644 19.92 8.60 -35.07
C GLY A 644 19.79 8.41 -33.55
N GLY A 645 19.08 9.30 -32.85
CA GLY A 645 18.87 9.19 -31.39
C GLY A 645 20.13 9.33 -30.56
N PHE A 646 20.18 8.66 -29.39
CA PHE A 646 21.36 8.63 -28.51
C PHE A 646 22.40 7.63 -29.03
N ARG A 647 23.66 8.05 -29.13
CA ARG A 647 24.83 7.21 -29.47
C ARG A 647 25.62 6.78 -28.24
N SER A 648 25.46 7.51 -27.14
CA SER A 648 26.13 7.22 -25.86
C SER A 648 25.27 7.68 -24.71
N ARG A 649 25.41 6.99 -23.55
CA ARG A 649 24.80 7.43 -22.28
C ARG A 649 25.24 8.83 -21.86
N ASN A 650 26.48 9.22 -22.19
CA ASN A 650 26.99 10.54 -21.85
C ASN A 650 26.23 11.69 -22.50
N GLU A 651 25.62 11.47 -23.65
CA GLU A 651 24.75 12.47 -24.32
C GLU A 651 23.51 12.83 -23.50
N LEU A 652 23.13 12.02 -22.50
CA LEU A 652 22.09 12.44 -21.54
C LEU A 652 22.47 13.73 -20.78
N LEU A 653 23.76 14.02 -20.62
CA LEU A 653 24.23 15.27 -19.98
C LEU A 653 23.97 16.52 -20.85
N GLU A 654 23.70 16.35 -22.15
CA GLU A 654 23.32 17.42 -23.06
C GLU A 654 21.82 17.80 -22.93
N VAL A 655 21.03 16.95 -22.30
CA VAL A 655 19.58 17.15 -22.14
C VAL A 655 19.32 18.25 -21.11
N PRO A 656 18.51 19.27 -21.43
CA PRO A 656 18.16 20.34 -20.50
C PRO A 656 17.57 19.80 -19.20
N GLY A 657 18.16 20.17 -18.06
CA GLY A 657 17.74 19.72 -16.74
C GLY A 657 18.41 18.44 -16.23
N MET A 658 19.22 17.77 -17.03
CA MET A 658 20.04 16.66 -16.58
C MET A 658 21.25 17.18 -15.79
N VAL A 659 21.21 17.01 -14.48
CA VAL A 659 22.34 17.35 -13.60
C VAL A 659 23.15 16.09 -13.30
N GLY A 660 24.46 16.26 -12.98
CA GLY A 660 25.38 15.14 -12.73
C GLY A 660 24.83 14.09 -11.76
N LYS A 661 24.09 14.50 -10.72
CA LYS A 661 23.49 13.59 -9.76
C LYS A 661 22.30 12.77 -10.34
N ALA A 662 21.48 13.39 -11.18
CA ALA A 662 20.41 12.67 -11.89
C ALA A 662 20.97 11.66 -12.88
N PHE A 663 22.04 12.05 -13.62
CA PHE A 663 22.79 11.16 -14.49
C PHE A 663 23.40 9.97 -13.73
N GLU A 664 24.11 10.22 -12.60
CA GLU A 664 24.65 9.17 -11.75
C GLU A 664 23.58 8.14 -11.35
N GLN A 665 22.42 8.61 -10.94
CA GLN A 665 21.34 7.71 -10.50
C GLN A 665 20.72 6.91 -11.67
N ALA A 666 20.66 7.49 -12.87
CA ALA A 666 19.95 6.92 -14.02
C ALA A 666 20.85 6.05 -14.92
N ALA A 667 22.13 6.39 -15.06
CA ALA A 667 23.00 5.85 -16.08
C ALA A 667 23.13 4.30 -16.04
N GLY A 668 23.08 3.69 -14.85
CA GLY A 668 23.15 2.23 -14.71
C GLY A 668 21.88 1.48 -15.15
N PHE A 669 20.77 2.19 -15.36
CA PHE A 669 19.44 1.62 -15.65
C PHE A 669 18.94 1.90 -17.07
N VAL A 670 19.63 2.74 -17.82
CA VAL A 670 19.33 3.00 -19.22
C VAL A 670 20.33 2.28 -20.13
N ARG A 671 19.93 1.95 -21.35
CA ARG A 671 20.73 1.25 -22.36
C ARG A 671 20.75 2.07 -23.63
N VAL A 672 21.89 2.01 -24.34
CA VAL A 672 22.03 2.51 -25.71
C VAL A 672 22.54 1.34 -26.53
N GLN A 673 21.66 0.75 -27.33
CA GLN A 673 22.01 -0.37 -28.20
C GLN A 673 22.70 0.13 -29.47
N GLY A 674 23.77 -0.54 -29.87
CA GLY A 674 24.54 -0.20 -31.10
C GLY A 674 25.24 1.17 -31.03
N GLY A 675 25.43 1.73 -29.82
CA GLY A 675 26.13 3.00 -29.63
C GLY A 675 27.63 2.92 -29.79
N GLU A 676 28.32 4.06 -29.61
CA GLU A 676 29.78 4.18 -29.74
C GLU A 676 30.54 3.45 -28.62
N GLN A 677 29.91 3.37 -27.44
CA GLN A 677 30.49 2.71 -26.27
C GLN A 677 29.81 1.35 -26.03
N PRO A 678 30.52 0.22 -26.23
CA PRO A 678 29.92 -1.11 -26.09
C PRO A 678 29.30 -1.37 -24.69
N LEU A 679 29.90 -0.80 -23.63
CA LEU A 679 29.38 -0.93 -22.26
C LEU A 679 28.06 -0.22 -22.04
N ASP A 680 27.65 0.70 -22.93
CA ASP A 680 26.36 1.40 -22.83
C ASP A 680 25.18 0.47 -23.11
N ALA A 681 25.37 -0.65 -23.76
CA ALA A 681 24.36 -1.71 -23.90
C ALA A 681 24.19 -2.55 -22.62
N THR A 682 25.16 -2.50 -21.69
CA THR A 682 25.18 -3.32 -20.48
C THR A 682 24.63 -2.59 -19.24
N PRO A 683 24.30 -3.28 -18.15
CA PRO A 683 23.99 -2.66 -16.87
C PRO A 683 25.18 -2.04 -16.13
N ILE A 684 26.42 -2.20 -16.62
CA ILE A 684 27.61 -1.66 -15.96
C ILE A 684 27.53 -0.14 -15.92
N HIS A 685 27.76 0.43 -14.74
CA HIS A 685 27.67 1.88 -14.54
C HIS A 685 28.88 2.61 -15.17
N PRO A 686 28.71 3.80 -15.80
CA PRO A 686 29.82 4.53 -16.42
C PRO A 686 31.00 4.81 -15.49
N GLU A 687 30.79 4.96 -14.19
CA GLU A 687 31.88 5.13 -13.21
C GLU A 687 32.87 3.97 -13.17
N ARG A 688 32.50 2.78 -13.69
CA ARG A 688 33.30 1.56 -13.72
C ARG A 688 33.97 1.29 -15.07
N TYR A 689 33.70 2.09 -16.11
CA TYR A 689 34.23 1.86 -17.46
C TYR A 689 35.79 1.83 -17.53
N ALA A 690 36.41 2.75 -16.81
CA ALA A 690 37.86 2.79 -16.70
C ALA A 690 38.43 1.50 -16.07
N GLN A 691 37.78 0.97 -15.05
CA GLN A 691 38.17 -0.28 -14.38
C GLN A 691 37.97 -1.49 -15.31
N VAL A 692 36.84 -1.54 -16.05
CA VAL A 692 36.61 -2.61 -17.05
C VAL A 692 37.62 -2.54 -18.18
N ALA A 693 38.00 -1.35 -18.64
CA ALA A 693 39.07 -1.19 -19.62
C ALA A 693 40.46 -1.62 -19.08
N GLU A 694 40.70 -1.45 -17.78
CA GLU A 694 41.91 -1.96 -17.12
C GLU A 694 41.85 -3.50 -16.98
N MET A 695 40.71 -4.09 -16.69
CA MET A 695 40.46 -5.54 -16.68
C MET A 695 40.77 -6.14 -18.06
N ALA A 696 40.28 -5.56 -19.14
CA ALA A 696 40.56 -6.00 -20.50
C ALA A 696 42.07 -5.93 -20.82
N ARG A 697 42.73 -4.82 -20.48
CA ARG A 697 44.15 -4.64 -20.67
C ARG A 697 45.03 -5.63 -19.88
N SER A 698 44.60 -6.03 -18.68
CA SER A 698 45.34 -7.04 -17.87
C SER A 698 45.36 -8.43 -18.51
N LEU A 699 44.46 -8.66 -19.47
CA LEU A 699 44.36 -9.90 -20.24
C LEU A 699 44.81 -9.73 -21.71
N ASP A 700 45.53 -8.63 -22.03
CA ASP A 700 45.97 -8.28 -23.38
C ASP A 700 44.80 -8.31 -24.41
N THR A 701 43.61 -7.86 -24.04
CA THR A 701 42.42 -7.87 -24.88
C THR A 701 41.72 -6.50 -24.86
N THR A 702 40.72 -6.32 -25.71
CA THR A 702 39.87 -5.12 -25.77
C THR A 702 38.53 -5.32 -25.08
N VAL A 703 37.85 -4.23 -24.69
CA VAL A 703 36.52 -4.33 -24.05
C VAL A 703 35.48 -5.04 -24.94
N PRO A 704 35.42 -4.77 -26.28
CA PRO A 704 34.53 -5.53 -27.15
C PRO A 704 34.81 -7.03 -27.21
N GLU A 705 36.06 -7.43 -27.14
CA GLU A 705 36.46 -8.84 -27.17
C GLU A 705 36.29 -9.54 -25.82
N LEU A 706 36.22 -8.78 -24.74
CA LEU A 706 35.96 -9.29 -23.39
C LEU A 706 34.46 -9.56 -23.19
N LEU A 707 33.59 -8.76 -23.83
CA LEU A 707 32.14 -8.89 -23.74
C LEU A 707 31.67 -10.23 -24.36
N GLY A 708 31.02 -11.06 -23.56
CA GLY A 708 30.52 -12.38 -23.97
C GLY A 708 31.51 -13.51 -23.92
N ASP A 709 32.80 -13.25 -23.66
CA ASP A 709 33.84 -14.28 -23.54
C ASP A 709 33.98 -14.75 -22.08
N ALA A 710 33.20 -15.77 -21.70
CA ALA A 710 33.22 -16.32 -20.35
C ALA A 710 34.58 -16.75 -19.87
N ALA A 711 35.44 -17.31 -20.77
CA ALA A 711 36.77 -17.81 -20.40
C ALA A 711 37.73 -16.67 -20.03
N LYS A 712 37.71 -15.57 -20.80
CA LYS A 712 38.46 -14.35 -20.45
C LYS A 712 37.95 -13.69 -19.19
N VAL A 713 36.63 -13.59 -19.03
CA VAL A 713 36.03 -12.97 -17.83
C VAL A 713 36.38 -13.75 -16.56
N ASP A 714 36.45 -15.09 -16.64
CA ASP A 714 36.81 -15.94 -15.51
C ASP A 714 38.33 -15.86 -15.17
N ALA A 715 39.16 -15.43 -16.13
CA ALA A 715 40.59 -15.22 -15.93
C ALA A 715 40.92 -13.88 -15.27
N ILE A 716 39.95 -12.98 -15.04
CA ILE A 716 40.17 -11.71 -14.34
C ILE A 716 40.46 -12.00 -12.87
N ASP A 717 41.64 -11.60 -12.40
CA ASP A 717 42.02 -11.72 -10.99
C ASP A 717 41.29 -10.69 -10.12
N PRO A 718 40.41 -11.13 -9.21
CA PRO A 718 39.64 -10.21 -8.34
C PRO A 718 40.55 -9.35 -7.45
N GLU A 719 41.65 -9.92 -6.93
CA GLU A 719 42.51 -9.22 -5.98
C GLU A 719 43.23 -8.01 -6.62
N ALA A 720 43.42 -8.04 -7.92
CA ALA A 720 44.04 -6.94 -8.67
C ALA A 720 43.12 -5.69 -8.75
N PHE A 721 41.79 -5.84 -8.54
CA PHE A 721 40.80 -4.76 -8.75
C PHE A 721 40.01 -4.39 -7.52
N LEU A 722 39.86 -5.31 -6.55
CA LEU A 722 39.15 -5.05 -5.30
C LEU A 722 39.80 -3.88 -4.53
N GLY A 723 38.99 -2.99 -3.98
CA GLY A 723 39.46 -1.79 -3.26
C GLY A 723 39.87 -0.61 -4.13
N LYS A 724 40.07 -0.80 -5.45
CA LYS A 724 40.43 0.32 -6.35
C LYS A 724 39.24 1.26 -6.52
N PRO A 725 39.43 2.60 -6.41
CA PRO A 725 38.36 3.56 -6.61
C PRO A 725 37.96 3.64 -8.08
N GLY A 726 36.65 3.79 -8.33
CA GLY A 726 36.12 4.20 -9.63
C GLY A 726 36.24 5.71 -9.86
N VAL A 727 35.68 6.20 -10.96
CA VAL A 727 35.71 7.64 -11.29
C VAL A 727 35.02 8.49 -10.21
N SER A 728 34.00 7.94 -9.57
CA SER A 728 33.30 8.59 -8.44
C SER A 728 34.07 8.59 -7.10
N GLY A 729 35.23 7.94 -7.05
CA GLY A 729 35.99 7.74 -5.82
C GLY A 729 35.52 6.54 -4.98
N GLU A 730 34.42 5.89 -5.33
CA GLU A 730 33.91 4.71 -4.62
C GLU A 730 34.77 3.47 -4.94
N PRO A 731 35.25 2.75 -3.90
CA PRO A 731 36.04 1.53 -4.12
C PRO A 731 35.17 0.42 -4.72
N LEU A 732 35.79 -0.44 -5.52
CA LEU A 732 35.14 -1.64 -6.04
C LEU A 732 35.16 -2.73 -4.95
N GLY A 733 34.02 -3.09 -4.44
CA GLY A 733 33.87 -4.20 -3.49
C GLY A 733 33.53 -5.51 -4.16
N PRO A 734 33.48 -6.63 -3.39
CA PRO A 734 33.18 -7.96 -3.91
C PRO A 734 31.84 -8.07 -4.65
N HIS A 735 30.81 -7.40 -4.14
CA HIS A 735 29.48 -7.37 -4.76
C HIS A 735 29.53 -6.68 -6.14
N GLY A 736 30.13 -5.49 -6.20
CA GLY A 736 30.29 -4.75 -7.45
C GLY A 736 31.14 -5.50 -8.48
N PHE A 737 32.21 -6.15 -8.05
CA PHE A 737 33.07 -6.98 -8.92
C PHE A 737 32.28 -8.17 -9.50
N SER A 738 31.56 -8.92 -8.65
CA SER A 738 30.72 -10.05 -9.08
C SER A 738 29.64 -9.63 -10.09
N GLN A 739 29.03 -8.46 -9.89
CA GLN A 739 28.07 -7.92 -10.86
C GLN A 739 28.72 -7.59 -12.20
N ILE A 740 29.91 -6.93 -12.21
CA ILE A 740 30.65 -6.63 -13.44
C ILE A 740 30.97 -7.90 -14.17
N GLN A 741 31.50 -8.93 -13.49
CA GLN A 741 31.80 -10.23 -14.13
C GLN A 741 30.55 -10.87 -14.76
N ALA A 742 29.42 -10.86 -14.05
CA ALA A 742 28.18 -11.45 -14.54
C ALA A 742 27.69 -10.75 -15.83
N GLU A 743 27.78 -9.42 -15.87
CA GLU A 743 27.36 -8.62 -17.02
C GLU A 743 28.36 -8.71 -18.19
N LEU A 744 29.65 -8.85 -17.94
CA LEU A 744 30.66 -9.10 -18.99
C LEU A 744 30.50 -10.48 -19.63
N ARG A 745 30.13 -11.52 -18.86
CA ARG A 745 29.85 -12.86 -19.38
C ARG A 745 28.64 -12.90 -20.30
N GLN A 746 27.62 -12.14 -19.99
CA GLN A 746 26.34 -12.13 -20.73
C GLN A 746 25.82 -10.69 -20.86
N PRO A 747 26.37 -9.86 -21.73
CA PRO A 747 26.08 -8.43 -21.82
C PRO A 747 24.62 -8.12 -22.19
N ASP A 748 23.97 -9.00 -22.98
CA ASP A 748 22.61 -8.84 -23.45
C ASP A 748 21.58 -9.61 -22.61
N ARG A 749 21.98 -10.04 -21.41
CA ARG A 749 21.12 -10.85 -20.56
C ARG A 749 19.88 -10.06 -20.11
N ASP A 750 18.71 -10.52 -20.53
CA ASP A 750 17.46 -10.16 -19.88
C ASP A 750 17.37 -10.93 -18.55
N PRO A 751 17.18 -10.24 -17.39
CA PRO A 751 17.06 -10.92 -16.10
C PRO A 751 15.74 -11.69 -15.95
N ARG A 752 14.81 -11.53 -16.89
CA ARG A 752 13.57 -12.29 -16.96
C ARG A 752 13.83 -13.69 -17.53
N PRO A 753 13.00 -14.68 -17.19
CA PRO A 753 13.11 -16.00 -17.78
C PRO A 753 12.83 -15.98 -19.29
N PRO A 754 13.33 -16.98 -20.05
CA PRO A 754 13.07 -17.07 -21.48
C PRO A 754 11.58 -17.30 -21.77
N PHE A 755 11.09 -16.74 -22.87
CA PHE A 755 9.74 -16.97 -23.34
C PHE A 755 9.61 -18.36 -23.97
N GLU A 756 8.72 -19.18 -23.45
CA GLU A 756 8.45 -20.52 -23.92
C GLU A 756 6.96 -20.71 -24.22
N VAL A 757 6.64 -21.35 -25.33
CA VAL A 757 5.25 -21.72 -25.66
C VAL A 757 5.00 -23.16 -25.25
N ALA A 758 3.89 -23.40 -24.51
CA ALA A 758 3.53 -24.76 -24.09
C ALA A 758 3.11 -25.63 -25.27
N ALA A 759 3.57 -26.86 -25.25
CA ALA A 759 3.04 -27.96 -26.06
C ALA A 759 2.00 -28.69 -25.22
N PHE A 760 0.71 -28.31 -25.35
CA PHE A 760 -0.37 -29.01 -24.66
C PHE A 760 -0.57 -30.43 -25.19
N HIS A 761 -1.09 -31.31 -24.33
CA HIS A 761 -1.33 -32.70 -24.68
C HIS A 761 -2.41 -32.81 -25.78
N PRO A 762 -2.12 -33.48 -26.92
CA PRO A 762 -2.99 -33.44 -28.09
C PRO A 762 -4.39 -34.05 -27.84
N ASP A 763 -4.46 -35.05 -26.97
CA ASP A 763 -5.71 -35.76 -26.66
C ASP A 763 -6.53 -35.11 -25.55
N LEU A 764 -6.06 -33.99 -24.96
CA LEU A 764 -6.74 -33.28 -23.89
C LEU A 764 -7.63 -32.18 -24.46
N GLY A 765 -8.91 -32.43 -24.60
CA GLY A 765 -9.90 -31.50 -25.16
C GLY A 765 -10.81 -30.86 -24.12
N SER A 766 -11.08 -31.56 -23.03
CA SER A 766 -12.02 -31.16 -21.98
C SER A 766 -11.59 -31.65 -20.60
N PHE A 767 -12.27 -31.14 -19.55
CA PHE A 767 -12.05 -31.59 -18.16
C PHE A 767 -12.32 -33.08 -17.96
N ASP A 768 -13.25 -33.66 -18.75
CA ASP A 768 -13.68 -35.03 -18.61
C ASP A 768 -12.64 -36.04 -19.17
N ASP A 769 -11.67 -35.55 -19.96
CA ASP A 769 -10.57 -36.37 -20.50
C ASP A 769 -9.44 -36.54 -19.48
N LEU A 770 -9.49 -35.83 -18.34
CA LEU A 770 -8.48 -35.92 -17.31
C LEU A 770 -8.57 -37.23 -16.55
N THR A 771 -7.41 -37.88 -16.34
CA THR A 771 -7.29 -39.06 -15.48
C THR A 771 -6.20 -38.88 -14.43
N VAL A 772 -6.45 -39.43 -13.23
CA VAL A 772 -5.43 -39.43 -12.18
C VAL A 772 -4.23 -40.25 -12.63
N GLY A 773 -3.03 -39.66 -12.48
CA GLY A 773 -1.79 -40.25 -12.95
C GLY A 773 -1.36 -39.79 -14.34
N MET A 774 -2.15 -39.02 -15.08
CA MET A 774 -1.82 -38.47 -16.39
C MET A 774 -0.69 -37.44 -16.25
N GLU A 775 0.28 -37.51 -17.15
CA GLU A 775 1.39 -36.57 -17.19
C GLU A 775 1.08 -35.48 -18.21
N LEU A 776 1.12 -34.22 -17.76
CA LEU A 776 0.72 -33.07 -18.56
C LEU A 776 1.83 -32.02 -18.58
N GLU A 777 1.99 -31.38 -19.72
CA GLU A 777 2.68 -30.11 -19.79
C GLU A 777 1.69 -28.96 -19.67
N GLY A 778 2.08 -27.93 -18.95
CA GLY A 778 1.28 -26.73 -18.79
C GLY A 778 2.12 -25.49 -18.57
N VAL A 779 1.48 -24.35 -18.60
CA VAL A 779 2.10 -23.04 -18.34
C VAL A 779 1.56 -22.48 -17.04
N ILE A 780 2.44 -21.95 -16.21
CA ILE A 780 2.04 -21.22 -15.01
C ILE A 780 1.36 -19.91 -15.41
N THR A 781 0.09 -19.77 -15.05
CA THR A 781 -0.71 -18.59 -15.33
C THR A 781 -0.71 -17.62 -14.15
N HIS A 782 -0.75 -18.15 -12.94
CA HIS A 782 -0.91 -17.34 -11.72
C HIS A 782 -0.15 -17.93 -10.54
N LEU A 783 0.42 -17.05 -9.68
CA LEU A 783 1.05 -17.45 -8.43
C LEU A 783 0.19 -17.00 -7.26
N ALA A 784 -0.10 -17.90 -6.34
CA ALA A 784 -0.81 -17.66 -5.09
C ALA A 784 0.06 -18.04 -3.89
N GLY A 785 -0.25 -17.50 -2.73
CA GLY A 785 0.48 -17.80 -1.49
C GLY A 785 0.45 -19.28 -1.05
N PHE A 786 -0.39 -20.11 -1.66
CA PHE A 786 -0.52 -21.55 -1.38
C PHE A 786 -0.09 -22.46 -2.54
N GLY A 787 0.28 -21.91 -3.70
CA GLY A 787 0.66 -22.68 -4.87
C GLY A 787 0.62 -21.87 -6.16
N ALA A 788 0.71 -22.59 -7.31
CA ALA A 788 0.63 -22.02 -8.65
C ALA A 788 -0.53 -22.61 -9.44
N PHE A 789 -1.17 -21.79 -10.25
CA PHE A 789 -2.16 -22.21 -11.22
C PHE A 789 -1.50 -22.52 -12.56
N VAL A 790 -2.00 -23.55 -13.24
CA VAL A 790 -1.39 -24.09 -14.45
C VAL A 790 -2.46 -24.28 -15.51
N ASP A 791 -2.28 -23.65 -16.65
CA ASP A 791 -3.03 -23.93 -17.86
C ASP A 791 -2.43 -25.16 -18.58
N VAL A 792 -3.21 -26.19 -18.74
CA VAL A 792 -2.83 -27.43 -19.43
C VAL A 792 -3.53 -27.61 -20.78
N GLY A 793 -4.17 -26.55 -21.30
CA GLY A 793 -4.86 -26.56 -22.58
C GLY A 793 -6.36 -26.83 -22.51
N ILE A 794 -6.96 -26.92 -21.31
CA ILE A 794 -8.42 -27.02 -21.11
C ILE A 794 -9.00 -25.77 -20.46
N ALA A 795 -10.34 -25.69 -20.40
CA ALA A 795 -11.00 -24.48 -19.86
C ALA A 795 -10.76 -24.25 -18.36
N GLN A 796 -10.37 -25.28 -17.62
CA GLN A 796 -10.09 -25.22 -16.18
C GLN A 796 -8.58 -25.25 -15.94
N GLU A 797 -8.13 -24.40 -15.03
CA GLU A 797 -6.74 -24.40 -14.57
C GLU A 797 -6.51 -25.46 -13.49
N GLY A 798 -5.38 -26.14 -13.55
CA GLY A 798 -4.90 -27.03 -12.51
C GLY A 798 -4.18 -26.24 -11.39
N LEU A 799 -4.11 -26.84 -10.20
CA LEU A 799 -3.38 -26.29 -9.06
C LEU A 799 -2.17 -27.17 -8.73
N VAL A 800 -0.98 -26.55 -8.66
CA VAL A 800 0.19 -27.16 -8.02
C VAL A 800 0.34 -26.52 -6.64
N HIS A 801 0.06 -27.29 -5.60
CA HIS A 801 0.22 -26.82 -4.21
C HIS A 801 1.72 -26.69 -3.87
N LEU A 802 2.10 -25.78 -2.93
CA LEU A 802 3.50 -25.60 -2.51
C LEU A 802 4.23 -26.90 -2.16
N SER A 803 3.53 -27.83 -1.47
CA SER A 803 4.07 -29.16 -1.10
C SER A 803 4.29 -30.10 -2.29
N GLU A 804 3.74 -29.79 -3.46
CA GLU A 804 3.81 -30.58 -4.67
C GLU A 804 4.74 -29.99 -5.75
N MET A 805 5.40 -28.86 -5.46
CA MET A 805 6.34 -28.19 -6.36
C MET A 805 7.74 -28.79 -6.33
N SER A 806 8.23 -29.08 -5.11
CA SER A 806 9.59 -29.60 -4.91
C SER A 806 9.61 -30.64 -3.80
N HIS A 807 10.69 -31.44 -3.77
CA HIS A 807 11.01 -32.33 -2.65
C HIS A 807 11.55 -31.56 -1.43
N ASP A 808 12.12 -30.37 -1.65
CA ASP A 808 12.58 -29.47 -0.62
C ASP A 808 11.46 -28.55 -0.14
N TYR A 809 11.64 -27.93 1.03
CA TYR A 809 10.67 -26.99 1.57
C TYR A 809 10.62 -25.71 0.71
N VAL A 810 9.43 -25.37 0.23
CA VAL A 810 9.16 -24.18 -0.58
C VAL A 810 8.41 -23.16 0.29
N ALA A 811 8.99 -21.98 0.49
CA ALA A 811 8.37 -20.91 1.29
C ALA A 811 7.32 -20.14 0.46
N ALA A 812 7.62 -19.86 -0.80
CA ALA A 812 6.70 -19.22 -1.72
C ALA A 812 6.77 -19.88 -3.11
N ALA A 813 5.65 -19.89 -3.83
CA ALA A 813 5.60 -20.49 -5.18
C ALA A 813 6.61 -19.84 -6.14
N GLY A 814 6.84 -18.52 -5.99
CA GLY A 814 7.80 -17.77 -6.79
C GLY A 814 9.28 -18.14 -6.59
N ASP A 815 9.60 -18.92 -5.55
CA ASP A 815 10.97 -19.42 -5.31
C ASP A 815 11.32 -20.58 -6.26
N VAL A 816 10.31 -21.27 -6.82
CA VAL A 816 10.47 -22.47 -7.65
C VAL A 816 10.00 -22.25 -9.07
N VAL A 817 8.90 -21.52 -9.26
CA VAL A 817 8.29 -21.31 -10.58
C VAL A 817 7.94 -19.83 -10.80
N HIS A 818 7.83 -19.44 -12.08
CA HIS A 818 7.45 -18.08 -12.49
C HIS A 818 6.30 -18.12 -13.49
N ILE A 819 5.57 -16.99 -13.59
CA ILE A 819 4.47 -16.87 -14.56
C ILE A 819 5.03 -17.01 -15.98
N GLY A 820 4.31 -17.75 -16.83
CA GLY A 820 4.72 -18.09 -18.19
C GLY A 820 5.67 -19.26 -18.28
N GLN A 821 6.14 -19.83 -17.16
CA GLN A 821 7.01 -21.00 -17.15
C GLN A 821 6.25 -22.25 -17.58
N ARG A 822 6.87 -22.99 -18.50
CA ARG A 822 6.45 -24.31 -18.87
C ARG A 822 6.87 -25.33 -17.81
N ILE A 823 5.91 -26.11 -17.34
CA ILE A 823 6.14 -27.16 -16.34
C ILE A 823 5.60 -28.48 -16.80
N LYS A 824 6.16 -29.57 -16.27
CA LYS A 824 5.59 -30.91 -16.35
C LYS A 824 5.01 -31.30 -15.00
N GLY A 825 3.80 -31.80 -14.98
CA GLY A 825 3.13 -32.19 -13.76
C GLY A 825 2.29 -33.46 -13.96
N LYS A 826 2.17 -34.24 -12.90
CA LYS A 826 1.32 -35.44 -12.87
C LYS A 826 0.03 -35.10 -12.14
N VAL A 827 -1.10 -35.49 -12.72
CA VAL A 827 -2.43 -35.32 -12.08
C VAL A 827 -2.51 -36.20 -10.84
N ILE A 828 -2.68 -35.61 -9.67
CA ILE A 828 -2.76 -36.36 -8.40
C ILE A 828 -4.17 -36.44 -7.83
N GLU A 829 -5.03 -35.47 -8.15
CA GLU A 829 -6.40 -35.40 -7.64
C GLU A 829 -7.30 -34.73 -8.69
N ILE A 830 -8.52 -35.26 -8.85
CA ILE A 830 -9.59 -34.69 -9.68
C ILE A 830 -10.84 -34.60 -8.81
N THR A 831 -11.45 -33.41 -8.74
CA THR A 831 -12.72 -33.17 -8.04
C THR A 831 -13.80 -32.78 -9.06
N PRO A 832 -14.56 -33.76 -9.61
CA PRO A 832 -15.49 -33.47 -10.70
C PRO A 832 -16.61 -32.50 -10.33
N GLU A 833 -17.15 -32.60 -9.12
CA GLU A 833 -18.20 -31.68 -8.63
C GLU A 833 -17.85 -30.22 -8.69
N LYS A 834 -16.55 -29.92 -8.50
CA LYS A 834 -16.02 -28.54 -8.49
C LYS A 834 -15.27 -28.20 -9.77
N LYS A 835 -15.18 -29.13 -10.71
CA LYS A 835 -14.36 -29.03 -11.93
C LYS A 835 -12.93 -28.54 -11.64
N ARG A 836 -12.26 -29.22 -10.70
CA ARG A 836 -10.89 -28.89 -10.26
C ARG A 836 -10.01 -30.12 -10.26
N PHE A 837 -8.73 -29.87 -10.54
CA PHE A 837 -7.70 -30.90 -10.45
C PHE A 837 -6.40 -30.35 -9.89
N ALA A 838 -5.61 -31.23 -9.27
CA ALA A 838 -4.32 -30.90 -8.71
C ALA A 838 -3.21 -31.65 -9.44
N LEU A 839 -2.08 -30.96 -9.60
CA LEU A 839 -0.87 -31.48 -10.25
C LEU A 839 0.28 -31.55 -9.25
N SER A 840 1.19 -32.50 -9.44
CA SER A 840 2.44 -32.62 -8.69
C SER A 840 3.63 -32.55 -9.65
N MET A 841 4.48 -31.56 -9.47
CA MET A 841 5.77 -31.44 -10.18
C MET A 841 6.79 -32.41 -9.59
N LYS A 842 6.79 -32.55 -8.25
CA LYS A 842 7.72 -33.48 -7.58
C LYS A 842 7.50 -34.95 -7.97
N ALA A 843 6.30 -35.34 -8.42
CA ALA A 843 6.01 -36.67 -8.92
C ALA A 843 6.71 -36.97 -10.26
N MET A 844 7.20 -35.93 -10.95
CA MET A 844 7.96 -36.02 -12.21
C MET A 844 9.48 -36.13 -11.98
N THR A 845 9.95 -35.84 -10.77
CA THR A 845 11.36 -35.90 -10.41
C THR A 845 11.63 -37.03 -9.43
N ALA A 846 12.75 -37.75 -9.60
CA ALA A 846 13.16 -38.78 -8.65
C ALA A 846 13.41 -38.13 -7.27
N ALA A 847 12.90 -38.73 -6.21
CA ALA A 847 13.19 -38.27 -4.86
C ALA A 847 14.71 -38.32 -4.62
N PRO A 848 15.34 -37.25 -4.10
CA PRO A 848 16.76 -37.28 -3.77
C PRO A 848 17.02 -38.44 -2.79
N GLU A 849 17.96 -39.31 -3.12
CA GLU A 849 18.41 -40.36 -2.19
C GLU A 849 18.87 -39.68 -0.90
N ARG A 850 18.10 -39.84 0.17
CA ARG A 850 18.53 -39.39 1.48
C ARG A 850 19.75 -40.22 1.82
N PRO A 851 20.92 -39.60 2.09
CA PRO A 851 22.08 -40.34 2.54
C PRO A 851 21.66 -41.15 3.76
N ALA A 852 21.86 -42.48 3.66
CA ALA A 852 21.55 -43.39 4.76
C ALA A 852 22.25 -42.84 6.01
N ARG A 853 21.46 -42.50 7.05
CA ARG A 853 22.03 -42.15 8.35
C ARG A 853 22.89 -43.32 8.77
N GLN A 854 24.20 -43.19 8.66
CA GLN A 854 25.13 -44.10 9.28
C GLN A 854 24.75 -44.16 10.76
N ARG A 855 24.21 -45.28 11.15
CA ARG A 855 24.08 -45.63 12.56
C ARG A 855 25.52 -45.75 13.04
N GLY A 856 26.00 -44.73 13.71
CA GLY A 856 27.24 -44.78 14.46
C GLY A 856 27.18 -45.94 15.46
N ASP A 857 28.00 -46.94 15.22
CA ASP A 857 28.30 -47.97 16.20
C ASP A 857 28.97 -47.33 17.45
N GLY A 858 28.14 -47.02 18.43
CA GLY A 858 28.64 -46.68 19.76
C GLY A 858 28.99 -47.97 20.52
N PRO A 859 30.11 -47.97 21.30
CA PRO A 859 30.66 -49.17 21.89
C PRO A 859 29.71 -49.82 22.88
N ARG A 860 29.46 -51.13 22.66
CA ARG A 860 28.75 -52.02 23.62
C ARG A 860 29.45 -52.00 24.96
N ARG A 861 28.84 -51.60 26.02
CA ARG A 861 29.19 -51.89 27.40
C ARG A 861 28.49 -53.16 27.87
N GLY A 862 29.30 -53.99 28.48
CA GLY A 862 29.18 -55.33 28.82
C GLY A 862 28.01 -55.82 29.64
N ASP A 863 27.88 -57.12 29.52
CA ASP A 863 26.98 -58.06 30.21
C ASP A 863 27.03 -57.92 31.76
N GLY A 864 25.82 -57.92 32.37
CA GLY A 864 25.61 -58.27 33.75
C GLY A 864 24.35 -59.11 33.91
N PRO A 865 24.32 -60.10 34.80
CA PRO A 865 23.56 -61.30 34.59
C PRO A 865 22.06 -61.21 35.00
N LYS A 866 21.30 -62.06 34.34
CA LYS A 866 19.89 -62.42 34.58
C LYS A 866 19.67 -62.93 35.97
N ASP A 867 18.65 -62.41 36.66
CA ASP A 867 17.89 -63.30 37.59
C ASP A 867 16.38 -63.00 37.42
N GLY A 868 15.71 -64.08 37.29
CA GLY A 868 14.31 -64.14 37.01
C GLY A 868 13.41 -64.00 38.23
N ARG A 869 12.18 -63.60 37.99
CA ARG A 869 11.01 -64.16 38.68
C ARG A 869 9.71 -63.75 37.98
N LYS A 870 8.93 -64.78 37.83
CA LYS A 870 7.54 -64.80 37.35
C LYS A 870 6.59 -63.99 38.29
N GLY A 871 5.51 -63.48 37.66
CA GLY A 871 4.19 -63.68 38.25
C GLY A 871 3.42 -62.39 38.60
N GLY A 872 2.20 -62.31 38.13
CA GLY A 872 1.14 -61.66 38.87
C GLY A 872 0.24 -60.68 38.15
N LYS A 873 -0.89 -61.20 37.70
CA LYS A 873 -2.09 -60.43 37.36
C LYS A 873 -2.61 -59.64 38.55
N GLY A 874 -3.02 -58.41 38.42
CA GLY A 874 -3.81 -57.72 39.42
C GLY A 874 -4.49 -56.46 38.86
N LYS A 875 -5.79 -56.50 38.77
CA LYS A 875 -6.69 -55.35 38.62
C LYS A 875 -6.72 -54.54 39.91
N GLY A 876 -6.75 -53.25 39.84
CA GLY A 876 -7.07 -52.43 41.02
C GLY A 876 -7.28 -50.96 40.69
N LYS A 877 -8.49 -50.51 40.85
CA LYS A 877 -8.94 -49.12 40.95
C LYS A 877 -8.38 -48.44 42.20
N GLY A 878 -8.02 -47.20 42.16
CA GLY A 878 -7.78 -46.36 43.37
C GLY A 878 -7.46 -44.91 43.09
N LYS A 879 -8.29 -44.06 43.65
CA LYS A 879 -8.25 -42.58 43.73
C LYS A 879 -7.07 -42.07 44.53
N GLY A 880 -6.66 -40.82 44.23
CA GLY A 880 -6.19 -39.87 45.25
C GLY A 880 -4.96 -39.05 44.89
N GLY A 881 -5.12 -37.85 44.58
CA GLY A 881 -4.61 -36.54 44.90
C GLY A 881 -3.12 -36.27 45.26
N PRO A 882 -2.71 -35.05 45.42
CA PRO A 882 -1.71 -34.36 44.57
C PRO A 882 -0.40 -34.08 45.31
N ARG A 883 0.70 -33.82 44.55
CA ARG A 883 1.80 -32.90 44.93
C ARG A 883 2.91 -32.80 43.88
N GLY A 884 3.21 -31.53 43.52
CA GLY A 884 4.58 -31.00 43.53
C GLY A 884 5.37 -31.03 42.23
N GLY A 885 5.34 -30.01 41.47
CA GLY A 885 6.39 -29.07 41.14
C GLY A 885 7.57 -29.50 40.27
N GLY A 886 7.69 -28.89 39.08
CA GLY A 886 8.93 -28.76 38.33
C GLY A 886 8.66 -28.47 36.85
N PRO A 887 9.23 -27.42 36.24
CA PRO A 887 8.79 -26.95 34.95
C PRO A 887 9.31 -27.83 33.82
N ARG A 888 8.38 -28.44 33.08
CA ARG A 888 8.62 -29.12 31.84
C ARG A 888 8.60 -28.07 30.69
N LYS A 889 9.71 -27.95 29.97
CA LYS A 889 9.80 -27.21 28.70
C LYS A 889 8.74 -27.73 27.75
N GLU A 890 7.73 -26.94 27.52
CA GLU A 890 6.75 -27.15 26.41
C GLU A 890 7.44 -26.93 25.10
N LYS A 891 7.45 -27.94 24.26
CA LYS A 891 7.61 -27.80 22.82
C LYS A 891 6.38 -27.06 22.30
N ARG A 892 6.59 -25.83 21.82
CA ARG A 892 5.62 -25.10 21.01
C ARG A 892 5.40 -25.92 19.72
N GLU A 893 4.31 -26.64 19.65
CA GLU A 893 3.70 -27.02 18.37
C GLU A 893 3.09 -25.74 17.79
N GLU A 894 3.74 -25.17 16.78
CA GLU A 894 3.08 -24.21 15.89
C GLU A 894 1.93 -24.93 15.19
N LYS A 895 0.73 -24.72 15.67
CA LYS A 895 -0.48 -24.95 14.89
C LYS A 895 -0.46 -24.00 13.71
N VAL A 896 0.02 -24.48 12.58
CA VAL A 896 -0.26 -23.88 11.28
C VAL A 896 -1.78 -23.92 11.16
N LEU A 897 -2.41 -22.77 11.36
CA LEU A 897 -3.80 -22.53 11.00
C LEU A 897 -3.90 -22.64 9.49
N GLY A 898 -4.20 -23.84 9.02
CA GLY A 898 -4.60 -24.06 7.64
C GLY A 898 -5.85 -23.25 7.35
N PHE A 899 -5.67 -22.15 6.65
CA PHE A 899 -6.74 -21.35 6.12
C PHE A 899 -7.36 -22.17 4.98
N ARG A 900 -8.42 -22.90 5.24
CA ARG A 900 -9.31 -23.38 4.20
C ARG A 900 -10.08 -22.18 3.67
N MET A 901 -9.49 -21.50 2.73
CA MET A 901 -10.23 -20.57 1.88
C MET A 901 -11.16 -21.38 1.01
N ASP A 902 -12.46 -21.11 1.07
CA ASP A 902 -13.43 -21.74 0.18
C ASP A 902 -13.21 -21.18 -1.23
N LEU A 903 -12.56 -21.97 -2.06
CA LEU A 903 -12.21 -21.65 -3.44
C LEU A 903 -13.45 -21.39 -4.32
N SER A 904 -14.66 -21.67 -3.83
CA SER A 904 -15.92 -21.35 -4.51
C SER A 904 -16.15 -19.84 -4.65
N ASP A 905 -15.58 -19.04 -3.74
CA ASP A 905 -15.69 -17.58 -3.74
C ASP A 905 -14.77 -16.91 -4.78
N LEU A 906 -13.64 -17.55 -5.10
CA LEU A 906 -12.72 -17.05 -6.13
C LEU A 906 -13.25 -17.36 -7.54
N ALA A 907 -13.80 -18.55 -7.74
CA ALA A 907 -14.37 -18.99 -9.02
C ALA A 907 -15.64 -18.23 -9.40
N SER A 908 -16.48 -17.82 -8.42
CA SER A 908 -17.69 -17.03 -8.69
C SER A 908 -17.40 -15.57 -9.08
N ARG A 909 -16.17 -15.09 -8.83
CA ARG A 909 -15.71 -13.73 -9.21
C ARG A 909 -14.89 -13.71 -10.50
N LEU A 910 -14.31 -14.84 -10.88
CA LEU A 910 -13.59 -15.02 -12.15
C LEU A 910 -14.51 -15.53 -13.27
N GLY A 911 -15.65 -16.15 -12.92
CA GLY A 911 -16.71 -16.48 -13.87
C GLY A 911 -17.65 -15.28 -14.02
N GLY A 912 -17.42 -14.49 -15.06
CA GLY A 912 -18.35 -13.45 -15.47
C GLY A 912 -19.75 -14.06 -15.66
N LYS A 913 -20.77 -13.37 -15.18
CA LYS A 913 -22.17 -13.69 -15.53
C LYS A 913 -22.32 -13.79 -17.04
N SER A 914 -22.77 -14.95 -17.48
CA SER A 914 -23.35 -15.15 -18.81
C SER A 914 -24.51 -14.18 -19.04
#